data_159100eedfca44315bd196b192bc7b82
#
_entry.id   159100eedfca44315bd196b192bc7b82
#
_cell.length_a   1.000
_cell.length_b   1.000
_cell.length_c   1.000
_cell.angle_alpha   90.00
_cell.angle_beta   90.00
_cell.angle_gamma   90.00
#
_symmetry.space_group_name_H-M   'P 1'
#
loop_
_entity.id
_entity.type
_entity.pdbx_description
1 polymer ?
#
loop_
_entity_poly.entity_id
_entity_poly.type
_entity_poly.pdbx_seq_one_letter_code
_entity_poly.pdbx_strand_id
1 'polypeptide(L)'
;MQIYQEELDPCTDESKYPLLSKYFNTDYTPGEYIWSKTKEFKEAVNYFLEYGTYCPYVYGSPAYEQFWDEEEYKIENGMVNSDGHYICGDMYYYLNYSLIYNKQQRKSVAPDFWDSDAYYFIEVEKAKIRGLHFGGTKARQRGYSLKNGALITKKFYFEPYSISYIGAFVGDKADKTWEMIETNARHLDKNTPWHKNKNPYTKDFWKAQFQEKDDYGKVNWEGYMSELHKVTLKDNPSKGVGGAVSLFFYEEPGLAPTLLKTIEYVRPACMDGDYTTGQIIATGSVGEMKDCADLEKICYQPKEYGFAEFKNIFDEGKQNTTCGFFHPASWSYKGYIDEEGNSNVTGATARIKEKREAARKKSPKDYVLAVTQEPLSLDEAFQVREVNKFPVHLIKRHLQKLEDLNYHGIPSELVYNEDGIIEWTFSDRKPVHDFPVRNDSQKEGVIQIFEHPIMDEPPYGLYVAGIDPYKFDQAKFSDSLGSVYIHKQVSGMDDQHADSMVACYTGRPASLEEWYENVTRLLMYYNATALIENDVHDYISYLLRNNLHQYLAKTPHWIKEIAPNTSVSTDYGIRATQKNIEFFDNSIIKYCTEEIGKEYNEDGTVKSIKYGIERIKDIMLLKEMLNYRRGGNFDRIRAYGITLAYSNGMARTVTPGENANADLYEGIYKKAKLSRHGHFGKHKGHFRTLKFTHFR
;
A
#
# COMPACT_ATOMS: atom_id res chain seq x y z
N MET A 1 31.44 -1.66 32.02
CA MET A 1 30.06 -2.13 32.19
C MET A 1 29.21 -0.87 32.30
N GLN A 2 28.79 -0.30 31.16
CA GLN A 2 27.86 0.83 31.12
C GLN A 2 26.47 0.26 31.48
N ILE A 3 25.96 0.65 32.62
CA ILE A 3 24.57 0.41 33.02
C ILE A 3 23.75 1.31 32.10
N TYR A 4 23.10 0.73 31.07
CA TYR A 4 22.02 1.41 30.37
C TYR A 4 20.92 1.63 31.42
N GLN A 5 20.74 2.88 31.85
CA GLN A 5 19.48 3.29 32.46
C GLN A 5 18.42 3.08 31.38
N GLU A 6 17.49 2.16 31.61
CA GLU A 6 16.24 2.13 30.83
C GLU A 6 15.61 3.52 30.97
N GLU A 7 15.53 4.26 29.88
CA GLU A 7 14.82 5.54 29.87
C GLU A 7 13.36 5.25 30.25
N LEU A 8 12.91 5.85 31.35
CA LEU A 8 11.54 5.71 31.83
C LEU A 8 10.59 6.26 30.74
N ASP A 9 9.50 5.52 30.46
CA ASP A 9 8.45 5.98 29.54
C ASP A 9 7.95 7.36 29.98
N PRO A 10 7.96 8.38 29.11
CA PRO A 10 7.53 9.74 29.47
C PRO A 10 6.10 9.82 30.03
N CYS A 11 5.24 8.83 29.73
CA CYS A 11 3.89 8.74 30.30
C CYS A 11 3.89 8.47 31.81
N THR A 12 5.00 8.07 32.40
CA THR A 12 5.12 7.82 33.88
C THR A 12 5.43 9.06 34.67
N ASP A 13 5.64 10.21 34.08
CA ASP A 13 5.92 11.48 34.78
C ASP A 13 4.67 12.02 35.49
N GLU A 14 4.55 11.70 36.79
CA GLU A 14 3.42 12.16 37.62
C GLU A 14 3.34 13.68 37.74
N SER A 15 4.45 14.39 37.59
CA SER A 15 4.46 15.85 37.68
C SER A 15 3.77 16.53 36.51
N LYS A 16 3.83 15.91 35.37
CA LYS A 16 3.20 16.38 34.11
C LYS A 16 1.87 15.72 33.81
N TYR A 17 1.72 14.45 34.18
CA TYR A 17 0.56 13.62 33.87
C TYR A 17 0.00 12.94 35.13
N PRO A 18 -0.58 13.69 36.09
CA PRO A 18 -0.90 13.20 37.42
C PRO A 18 -1.91 12.05 37.47
N LEU A 19 -2.77 11.93 36.46
CA LEU A 19 -3.72 10.84 36.35
C LEU A 19 -3.22 9.77 35.39
N LEU A 20 -2.82 10.14 34.18
CA LEU A 20 -2.39 9.18 33.14
C LEU A 20 -1.24 8.29 33.63
N SER A 21 -0.26 8.85 34.40
CA SER A 21 0.87 8.09 34.95
C SER A 21 0.45 6.85 35.76
N LYS A 22 -0.70 6.92 36.44
CA LYS A 22 -1.25 5.82 37.25
C LYS A 22 -1.93 4.74 36.39
N TYR A 23 -2.40 5.09 35.19
CA TYR A 23 -3.23 4.25 34.32
C TYR A 23 -2.56 3.89 32.99
N PHE A 24 -1.34 4.37 32.72
CA PHE A 24 -0.71 4.23 31.42
C PHE A 24 -0.47 2.76 30.99
N ASN A 25 -0.30 1.84 31.95
CA ASN A 25 -0.12 0.40 31.72
C ASN A 25 -1.45 -0.36 31.58
N THR A 26 -2.58 0.30 31.81
CA THR A 26 -3.89 -0.34 31.69
C THR A 26 -4.16 -0.63 30.20
N ASP A 27 -4.52 -1.87 29.91
CA ASP A 27 -4.96 -2.28 28.58
C ASP A 27 -6.46 -1.99 28.42
N TYR A 28 -6.77 -0.98 27.64
CA TYR A 28 -8.14 -0.54 27.38
C TYR A 28 -8.73 -1.16 26.10
N THR A 29 -8.20 -2.29 25.65
CA THR A 29 -8.69 -2.95 24.42
C THR A 29 -10.20 -3.19 24.49
N PRO A 30 -10.98 -2.69 23.49
CA PRO A 30 -12.42 -2.82 23.48
C PRO A 30 -12.89 -4.27 23.55
N GLY A 31 -13.87 -4.53 24.43
CA GLY A 31 -14.41 -5.86 24.68
C GLY A 31 -13.57 -6.75 25.62
N GLU A 32 -12.35 -6.33 26.01
CA GLU A 32 -11.51 -6.97 27.02
C GLU A 32 -11.55 -6.18 28.33
N TYR A 33 -11.37 -4.85 28.26
CA TYR A 33 -11.56 -3.96 29.39
C TYR A 33 -13.05 -3.62 29.55
N ILE A 34 -13.59 -3.87 30.75
CA ILE A 34 -15.02 -3.66 31.03
C ILE A 34 -15.21 -2.36 31.81
N TRP A 35 -15.88 -1.42 31.20
CA TRP A 35 -16.24 -0.15 31.79
C TRP A 35 -17.53 -0.25 32.61
N SER A 36 -17.62 0.50 33.69
CA SER A 36 -18.81 0.66 34.52
C SER A 36 -18.97 2.14 34.92
N LYS A 37 -20.18 2.53 35.29
CA LYS A 37 -20.52 3.91 35.68
C LYS A 37 -20.07 4.99 34.72
N THR A 38 -20.13 4.69 33.44
CA THR A 38 -19.65 5.60 32.37
C THR A 38 -20.47 6.88 32.26
N LYS A 39 -21.67 6.90 32.82
CA LYS A 39 -22.52 8.10 32.94
C LYS A 39 -21.90 9.22 33.75
N GLU A 40 -21.04 8.89 34.72
CA GLU A 40 -20.30 9.88 35.53
C GLU A 40 -19.34 10.71 34.66
N PHE A 41 -18.82 10.14 33.56
CA PHE A 41 -17.97 10.87 32.61
C PHE A 41 -18.71 11.95 31.83
N LYS A 42 -20.02 11.99 31.85
CA LYS A 42 -20.89 12.87 31.06
C LYS A 42 -21.72 13.83 31.93
N GLU A 43 -21.37 14.03 33.17
CA GLU A 43 -22.16 14.85 34.12
C GLU A 43 -22.32 16.29 33.63
N ALA A 44 -21.26 16.94 33.14
CA ALA A 44 -21.31 18.31 32.65
C ALA A 44 -22.28 18.49 31.47
N VAL A 45 -22.20 17.63 30.47
CA VAL A 45 -23.11 17.71 29.33
C VAL A 45 -24.53 17.29 29.67
N ASN A 46 -24.73 16.33 30.60
CA ASN A 46 -26.05 15.92 31.04
C ASN A 46 -26.74 17.07 31.77
N TYR A 47 -26.02 17.79 32.64
CA TYR A 47 -26.50 18.98 33.29
C TYR A 47 -26.87 20.08 32.27
N PHE A 48 -26.02 20.31 31.26
CA PHE A 48 -26.30 21.25 30.18
C PHE A 48 -27.57 20.88 29.39
N LEU A 49 -27.77 19.59 29.07
CA LEU A 49 -28.93 19.12 28.30
C LEU A 49 -30.24 19.28 29.12
N GLU A 50 -30.16 19.21 30.46
CA GLU A 50 -31.33 19.36 31.33
C GLU A 50 -31.65 20.84 31.63
N TYR A 51 -30.63 21.67 31.94
CA TYR A 51 -30.81 23.03 32.43
C TYR A 51 -30.43 24.12 31.41
N GLY A 52 -29.84 23.80 30.29
CA GLY A 52 -29.41 24.77 29.26
C GLY A 52 -28.17 25.59 29.58
N THR A 53 -27.48 25.25 30.68
CA THR A 53 -26.22 25.84 31.14
C THR A 53 -25.32 24.75 31.70
N TYR A 54 -24.00 24.88 31.55
CA TYR A 54 -23.03 23.95 32.16
C TYR A 54 -22.83 24.21 33.65
N CYS A 55 -22.74 25.48 34.01
CA CYS A 55 -22.44 25.90 35.39
C CYS A 55 -23.73 26.17 36.20
N PRO A 56 -23.91 25.55 37.36
CA PRO A 56 -25.06 25.78 38.22
C PRO A 56 -24.95 27.07 39.07
N TYR A 57 -23.76 27.70 39.07
CA TYR A 57 -23.48 28.82 39.98
C TYR A 57 -23.68 30.18 39.29
N VAL A 58 -23.87 31.20 40.10
CA VAL A 58 -24.07 32.58 39.61
C VAL A 58 -22.75 33.10 39.02
N TYR A 59 -22.83 33.69 37.83
CA TYR A 59 -21.69 34.27 37.15
C TYR A 59 -20.89 35.23 38.03
N GLY A 60 -19.55 35.07 38.02
CA GLY A 60 -18.60 35.89 38.83
C GLY A 60 -18.57 35.55 40.32
N SER A 61 -19.28 34.51 40.78
CA SER A 61 -19.13 34.02 42.16
C SER A 61 -17.89 33.13 42.30
N PRO A 62 -17.27 33.02 43.52
CA PRO A 62 -16.16 32.10 43.74
C PRO A 62 -16.48 30.64 43.33
N ALA A 63 -17.72 30.21 43.51
CA ALA A 63 -18.16 28.87 43.11
C ALA A 63 -18.25 28.71 41.58
N TYR A 64 -18.55 29.79 40.89
CA TYR A 64 -18.53 29.81 39.40
C TYR A 64 -17.10 29.66 38.88
N GLU A 65 -16.14 30.41 39.42
CA GLU A 65 -14.73 30.33 39.02
C GLU A 65 -14.18 28.95 39.35
N GLN A 66 -14.40 28.45 40.54
CA GLN A 66 -13.94 27.11 40.96
C GLN A 66 -14.51 26.01 40.05
N PHE A 67 -15.78 26.11 39.62
CA PHE A 67 -16.39 25.13 38.71
C PHE A 67 -15.62 25.07 37.40
N TRP A 68 -15.30 26.22 36.81
CA TRP A 68 -14.61 26.23 35.52
C TRP A 68 -13.14 25.82 35.62
N ASP A 69 -12.47 26.15 36.73
CA ASP A 69 -11.12 25.65 37.02
C ASP A 69 -11.10 24.11 37.16
N GLU A 70 -12.10 23.51 37.78
CA GLU A 70 -12.26 22.06 37.88
C GLU A 70 -12.55 21.43 36.51
N GLU A 71 -13.35 22.08 35.67
CA GLU A 71 -13.63 21.60 34.32
C GLU A 71 -12.38 21.70 33.41
N GLU A 72 -11.61 22.79 33.48
CA GLU A 72 -10.33 22.93 32.76
C GLU A 72 -9.33 21.86 33.22
N TYR A 73 -9.24 21.58 34.50
CA TYR A 73 -8.40 20.49 35.04
C TYR A 73 -8.79 19.14 34.44
N LYS A 74 -10.09 18.81 34.32
CA LYS A 74 -10.57 17.57 33.72
C LYS A 74 -10.31 17.52 32.22
N ILE A 75 -10.45 18.64 31.51
CA ILE A 75 -10.13 18.78 30.08
C ILE A 75 -8.64 18.55 29.82
N GLU A 76 -7.77 18.97 30.77
CA GLU A 76 -6.33 18.79 30.62
C GLU A 76 -5.88 17.37 31.04
N ASN A 77 -6.31 16.91 32.22
CA ASN A 77 -5.75 15.72 32.89
C ASN A 77 -6.65 14.48 32.81
N GLY A 78 -7.91 14.65 32.36
CA GLY A 78 -8.91 13.59 32.39
C GLY A 78 -9.60 13.47 33.75
N MET A 79 -10.35 12.39 33.92
CA MET A 79 -11.03 12.11 35.18
C MET A 79 -11.10 10.62 35.49
N VAL A 80 -11.32 10.31 36.74
CA VAL A 80 -11.54 8.95 37.28
C VAL A 80 -12.95 8.90 37.86
N ASN A 81 -13.74 7.90 37.47
CA ASN A 81 -15.08 7.70 38.04
C ASN A 81 -15.03 6.97 39.38
N SER A 82 -16.17 6.82 40.02
CA SER A 82 -16.27 6.20 41.36
C SER A 82 -15.87 4.73 41.39
N ASP A 83 -15.82 4.02 40.24
CA ASP A 83 -15.33 2.64 40.15
C ASP A 83 -13.84 2.55 39.78
N GLY A 84 -13.15 3.70 39.68
CA GLY A 84 -11.70 3.75 39.43
C GLY A 84 -11.32 3.65 37.94
N HIS A 85 -12.25 3.80 37.01
CA HIS A 85 -11.96 3.87 35.60
C HIS A 85 -11.50 5.26 35.19
N TYR A 86 -10.44 5.33 34.40
CA TYR A 86 -9.84 6.59 33.94
C TYR A 86 -10.15 6.85 32.47
N ILE A 87 -10.54 8.08 32.15
CA ILE A 87 -10.56 8.62 30.79
C ILE A 87 -9.62 9.80 30.68
N CYS A 88 -8.92 9.94 29.54
CA CYS A 88 -8.02 11.06 29.29
C CYS A 88 -8.77 12.36 29.02
N GLY A 89 -8.06 13.50 29.13
CA GLY A 89 -8.64 14.82 28.97
C GLY A 89 -9.26 15.07 27.58
N ASP A 90 -8.72 14.46 26.54
CA ASP A 90 -9.27 14.53 25.18
C ASP A 90 -10.63 13.82 25.08
N MET A 91 -10.78 12.65 25.73
CA MET A 91 -12.05 11.95 25.80
C MET A 91 -13.06 12.70 26.66
N TYR A 92 -12.64 13.25 27.80
CA TYR A 92 -13.51 14.06 28.66
C TYR A 92 -14.08 15.26 27.88
N TYR A 93 -13.22 16.02 27.18
CA TYR A 93 -13.63 17.12 26.33
C TYR A 93 -14.61 16.69 25.24
N TYR A 94 -14.30 15.58 24.54
CA TYR A 94 -15.17 15.05 23.49
C TYR A 94 -16.58 14.71 24.00
N LEU A 95 -16.70 14.08 25.16
CA LEU A 95 -17.99 13.68 25.73
C LEU A 95 -18.84 14.86 26.21
N ASN A 96 -18.20 15.90 26.77
CA ASN A 96 -18.93 16.98 27.45
C ASN A 96 -19.07 18.24 26.61
N TYR A 97 -18.09 18.57 25.77
CA TYR A 97 -18.02 19.88 25.10
C TYR A 97 -18.08 19.79 23.57
N SER A 98 -18.24 18.59 23.01
CA SER A 98 -18.43 18.41 21.57
C SER A 98 -19.86 18.00 21.23
N LEU A 99 -20.32 18.46 20.07
CA LEU A 99 -21.61 18.07 19.51
C LEU A 99 -21.41 17.25 18.26
N ILE A 100 -22.21 16.20 18.12
CA ILE A 100 -22.25 15.35 16.94
C ILE A 100 -23.63 15.39 16.29
N TYR A 101 -23.70 15.30 14.96
CA TYR A 101 -24.97 15.23 14.26
C TYR A 101 -25.56 13.81 14.29
N ASN A 102 -26.69 13.67 14.99
CA ASN A 102 -27.44 12.42 15.01
C ASN A 102 -28.41 12.35 13.82
N LYS A 103 -28.13 11.43 12.88
CA LYS A 103 -28.95 11.27 11.66
C LYS A 103 -30.39 10.85 11.93
N GLN A 104 -30.63 10.09 12.99
CA GLN A 104 -31.99 9.60 13.33
C GLN A 104 -32.82 10.73 13.93
N GLN A 105 -32.24 11.49 14.85
CA GLN A 105 -32.93 12.61 15.52
C GLN A 105 -32.86 13.90 14.70
N ARG A 106 -32.05 13.97 13.63
CA ARG A 106 -31.80 15.15 12.81
C ARG A 106 -31.45 16.40 13.59
N LYS A 107 -30.69 16.23 14.67
CA LYS A 107 -30.20 17.30 15.54
C LYS A 107 -28.79 17.05 16.04
N SER A 108 -28.14 18.10 16.55
CA SER A 108 -26.89 17.97 17.26
C SER A 108 -27.14 17.43 18.66
N VAL A 109 -26.36 16.42 19.08
CA VAL A 109 -26.44 15.75 20.39
C VAL A 109 -25.03 15.59 20.97
N ALA A 110 -24.91 15.36 22.26
CA ALA A 110 -23.67 14.94 22.86
C ALA A 110 -23.28 13.53 22.40
N PRO A 111 -21.99 13.22 22.26
CA PRO A 111 -21.53 11.86 21.99
C PRO A 111 -21.92 10.88 23.09
N ASP A 112 -22.20 9.65 22.72
CA ASP A 112 -22.30 8.56 23.70
C ASP A 112 -20.91 8.08 24.07
N PHE A 113 -20.77 7.51 25.28
CA PHE A 113 -19.54 6.84 25.68
C PHE A 113 -19.44 5.51 24.93
N TRP A 114 -18.29 5.26 24.30
CA TRP A 114 -17.94 3.97 23.71
C TRP A 114 -16.51 3.60 24.10
N ASP A 115 -16.30 2.34 24.50
CA ASP A 115 -15.00 1.82 24.89
C ASP A 115 -13.92 2.01 23.81
N SER A 116 -14.29 1.88 22.53
CA SER A 116 -13.38 2.11 21.40
C SER A 116 -12.97 3.57 21.22
N ASP A 117 -13.80 4.52 21.67
CA ASP A 117 -13.46 5.94 21.65
C ASP A 117 -12.50 6.27 22.80
N ALA A 118 -12.74 5.71 23.99
CA ALA A 118 -11.82 5.82 25.12
C ALA A 118 -10.44 5.26 24.78
N TYR A 119 -10.39 4.07 24.16
CA TYR A 119 -9.15 3.47 23.68
C TYR A 119 -8.43 4.36 22.67
N TYR A 120 -9.17 4.89 21.67
CA TYR A 120 -8.59 5.78 20.67
C TYR A 120 -7.93 7.02 21.27
N PHE A 121 -8.65 7.75 22.13
CA PHE A 121 -8.13 9.00 22.69
C PHE A 121 -6.94 8.78 23.63
N ILE A 122 -6.97 7.73 24.45
CA ILE A 122 -5.84 7.38 25.33
C ILE A 122 -4.60 7.03 24.51
N GLU A 123 -4.73 6.26 23.43
CA GLU A 123 -3.58 5.88 22.61
C GLU A 123 -3.04 7.04 21.75
N VAL A 124 -3.90 7.97 21.31
CA VAL A 124 -3.46 9.22 20.68
C VAL A 124 -2.65 10.07 21.63
N GLU A 125 -3.11 10.20 22.90
CA GLU A 125 -2.41 10.97 23.93
C GLU A 125 -1.08 10.34 24.32
N LYS A 126 -1.03 9.02 24.55
CA LYS A 126 0.22 8.28 24.81
C LYS A 126 1.23 8.44 23.66
N ALA A 127 0.77 8.35 22.41
CA ALA A 127 1.62 8.58 21.26
C ALA A 127 2.20 10.00 21.23
N LYS A 128 1.37 11.02 21.50
CA LYS A 128 1.79 12.43 21.60
C LYS A 128 2.88 12.61 22.65
N ILE A 129 2.68 12.08 23.86
CA ILE A 129 3.63 12.20 24.99
C ILE A 129 4.97 11.53 24.66
N ARG A 130 4.95 10.41 23.95
CA ARG A 130 6.14 9.69 23.49
C ARG A 130 6.83 10.34 22.27
N GLY A 131 6.32 11.46 21.78
CA GLY A 131 6.85 12.13 20.60
C GLY A 131 6.59 11.35 19.29
N LEU A 132 5.55 10.50 19.25
CA LEU A 132 5.19 9.70 18.09
C LEU A 132 3.96 10.27 17.40
N HIS A 133 3.92 10.09 16.08
CA HIS A 133 2.74 10.35 15.29
C HIS A 133 1.71 9.20 15.43
N PHE A 134 0.45 9.46 15.07
CA PHE A 134 -0.61 8.47 15.18
C PHE A 134 -1.20 8.14 13.80
N GLY A 135 -1.02 6.92 13.33
CA GLY A 135 -1.43 6.51 11.98
C GLY A 135 -2.12 5.16 11.98
N GLY A 136 -3.09 5.01 11.08
CA GLY A 136 -3.76 3.74 10.95
C GLY A 136 -5.06 3.77 10.16
N THR A 137 -5.74 2.63 10.13
CA THR A 137 -6.98 2.47 9.40
C THR A 137 -8.13 1.96 10.28
N LYS A 138 -9.32 2.13 9.79
CA LYS A 138 -10.56 1.83 10.52
C LYS A 138 -11.65 1.32 9.60
N ALA A 139 -12.57 0.55 10.15
CA ALA A 139 -13.85 0.27 9.49
C ALA A 139 -14.62 1.57 9.21
N ARG A 140 -15.45 1.58 8.20
CA ARG A 140 -16.21 2.77 7.80
C ARG A 140 -17.21 3.21 8.88
N GLN A 141 -17.49 4.54 8.93
CA GLN A 141 -18.49 5.17 9.81
C GLN A 141 -18.21 5.02 11.33
N ARG A 142 -16.95 5.12 11.75
CA ARG A 142 -16.52 5.07 13.16
C ARG A 142 -16.27 6.45 13.80
N GLY A 143 -16.78 7.53 13.21
CA GLY A 143 -16.78 8.87 13.79
C GLY A 143 -15.40 9.56 13.90
N TYR A 144 -14.39 9.13 13.15
CA TYR A 144 -13.02 9.69 13.31
C TYR A 144 -12.92 11.17 12.95
N SER A 145 -13.64 11.64 11.94
CA SER A 145 -13.69 13.08 11.63
C SER A 145 -14.27 13.89 12.79
N LEU A 146 -15.24 13.32 13.55
CA LEU A 146 -15.81 13.96 14.74
C LEU A 146 -14.77 14.03 15.88
N LYS A 147 -14.09 12.91 16.18
CA LYS A 147 -13.07 12.83 17.23
C LYS A 147 -11.90 13.76 16.94
N ASN A 148 -11.36 13.72 15.73
CA ASN A 148 -10.23 14.58 15.34
C ASN A 148 -10.66 16.05 15.23
N GLY A 149 -11.89 16.34 14.81
CA GLY A 149 -12.47 17.67 14.87
C GLY A 149 -12.55 18.20 16.31
N ALA A 150 -12.90 17.33 17.26
CA ALA A 150 -12.91 17.69 18.69
C ALA A 150 -11.48 17.97 19.21
N LEU A 151 -10.49 17.13 18.88
CA LEU A 151 -9.08 17.36 19.24
C LEU A 151 -8.57 18.72 18.72
N ILE A 152 -8.85 19.04 17.48
CA ILE A 152 -8.45 20.31 16.86
C ILE A 152 -9.15 21.49 17.56
N THR A 153 -10.46 21.35 17.84
CA THR A 153 -11.21 22.40 18.54
C THR A 153 -10.66 22.61 19.94
N LYS A 154 -10.42 21.53 20.70
CA LYS A 154 -9.79 21.61 22.02
C LYS A 154 -8.44 22.36 21.97
N LYS A 155 -7.55 21.99 21.03
CA LYS A 155 -6.26 22.68 20.88
C LYS A 155 -6.43 24.18 20.61
N PHE A 156 -7.33 24.57 19.72
CA PHE A 156 -7.58 25.96 19.40
C PHE A 156 -8.07 26.77 20.62
N TYR A 157 -8.86 26.16 21.52
CA TYR A 157 -9.47 26.84 22.68
C TYR A 157 -8.60 26.78 23.93
N PHE A 158 -7.76 25.74 24.11
CA PHE A 158 -7.06 25.49 25.39
C PHE A 158 -5.53 25.50 25.28
N GLU A 159 -4.95 25.51 24.06
CA GLU A 159 -3.50 25.62 23.90
C GLU A 159 -3.13 26.96 23.23
N PRO A 160 -2.60 27.95 23.95
CA PRO A 160 -2.19 29.24 23.37
C PRO A 160 -1.06 29.01 22.36
N TYR A 161 -1.04 29.84 21.31
CA TYR A 161 -0.08 29.80 20.21
C TYR A 161 -0.05 28.46 19.44
N SER A 162 -1.04 27.57 19.63
CA SER A 162 -1.12 26.33 18.86
C SER A 162 -1.44 26.61 17.40
N ILE A 163 -0.81 25.85 16.50
CA ILE A 163 -1.10 25.91 15.06
C ILE A 163 -1.59 24.54 14.62
N SER A 164 -2.85 24.45 14.23
CA SER A 164 -3.49 23.20 13.83
C SER A 164 -3.90 23.22 12.36
N TYR A 165 -3.73 22.09 11.68
CA TYR A 165 -4.11 21.91 10.28
C TYR A 165 -5.09 20.75 10.09
N ILE A 166 -6.07 20.96 9.20
CA ILE A 166 -6.83 19.88 8.58
C ILE A 166 -6.38 19.81 7.12
N GLY A 167 -5.68 18.73 6.77
CA GLY A 167 -5.27 18.44 5.42
C GLY A 167 -6.11 17.30 4.82
N ALA A 168 -6.50 17.42 3.55
CA ALA A 168 -7.08 16.32 2.79
C ALA A 168 -6.57 16.33 1.37
N PHE A 169 -6.45 15.13 0.77
CA PHE A 169 -6.10 15.03 -0.66
C PHE A 169 -7.16 15.71 -1.53
N VAL A 170 -8.45 15.49 -1.23
CA VAL A 170 -9.59 16.14 -1.89
C VAL A 170 -10.28 17.08 -0.89
N GLY A 171 -10.42 18.35 -1.25
CA GLY A 171 -10.91 19.42 -0.38
C GLY A 171 -12.28 19.14 0.26
N ASP A 172 -13.24 18.57 -0.48
CA ASP A 172 -14.58 18.24 -0.01
C ASP A 172 -14.60 17.34 1.26
N LYS A 173 -13.49 16.58 1.49
CA LYS A 173 -13.38 15.75 2.70
C LYS A 173 -13.09 16.59 3.92
N ALA A 174 -12.19 17.55 3.82
CA ALA A 174 -11.86 18.48 4.90
C ALA A 174 -13.04 19.43 5.22
N ASP A 175 -13.87 19.78 4.24
CA ASP A 175 -15.01 20.70 4.43
C ASP A 175 -16.00 20.19 5.48
N LYS A 176 -16.31 18.90 5.47
CA LYS A 176 -17.23 18.30 6.45
C LYS A 176 -16.68 18.35 7.87
N THR A 177 -15.40 18.06 8.05
CA THR A 177 -14.75 18.14 9.36
C THR A 177 -14.67 19.59 9.82
N TRP A 178 -14.42 20.53 8.92
CA TRP A 178 -14.45 21.95 9.20
C TRP A 178 -15.83 22.43 9.71
N GLU A 179 -16.92 22.03 9.05
CA GLU A 179 -18.31 22.35 9.50
C GLU A 179 -18.59 21.79 10.90
N MET A 180 -18.04 20.63 11.26
CA MET A 180 -18.16 20.06 12.61
C MET A 180 -17.44 20.94 13.63
N ILE A 181 -16.22 21.38 13.31
CA ILE A 181 -15.43 22.29 14.16
C ILE A 181 -16.16 23.63 14.34
N GLU A 182 -16.70 24.20 13.27
CA GLU A 182 -17.51 25.43 13.35
C GLU A 182 -18.71 25.28 14.29
N THR A 183 -19.38 24.14 14.22
CA THR A 183 -20.52 23.85 15.10
C THR A 183 -20.10 23.75 16.55
N ASN A 184 -18.99 23.07 16.84
CA ASN A 184 -18.44 22.95 18.19
C ASN A 184 -17.92 24.29 18.70
N ALA A 185 -17.23 25.07 17.87
CA ALA A 185 -16.74 26.39 18.23
C ALA A 185 -17.89 27.35 18.61
N ARG A 186 -18.98 27.36 17.81
CA ARG A 186 -20.17 28.18 18.13
C ARG A 186 -20.85 27.71 19.43
N HIS A 187 -20.82 26.42 19.72
CA HIS A 187 -21.35 25.88 20.96
C HIS A 187 -20.55 26.37 22.18
N LEU A 188 -19.21 26.27 22.11
CA LEU A 188 -18.32 26.74 23.16
C LEU A 188 -18.44 28.26 23.38
N ASP A 189 -18.36 29.04 22.32
CA ASP A 189 -18.43 30.51 22.40
C ASP A 189 -19.73 31.00 23.03
N LYS A 190 -20.81 30.24 22.86
CA LYS A 190 -22.12 30.61 23.41
C LYS A 190 -22.37 30.18 24.84
N ASN A 191 -21.84 29.01 25.24
CA ASN A 191 -22.31 28.30 26.43
C ASN A 191 -21.24 28.14 27.50
N THR A 192 -20.00 28.60 27.25
CA THR A 192 -18.86 28.50 28.16
C THR A 192 -18.12 29.86 28.29
N PRO A 193 -17.27 30.07 29.31
CA PRO A 193 -16.43 31.27 29.42
C PRO A 193 -15.26 31.29 28.43
N TRP A 194 -15.00 30.21 27.71
CA TRP A 194 -13.83 30.02 26.84
C TRP A 194 -13.93 30.70 25.46
N HIS A 195 -14.85 31.65 25.30
CA HIS A 195 -15.02 32.40 24.06
C HIS A 195 -13.68 32.91 23.49
N LYS A 196 -13.46 32.73 22.20
CA LYS A 196 -12.28 33.24 21.49
C LYS A 196 -12.71 34.22 20.37
N ASN A 197 -12.18 35.43 20.42
CA ASN A 197 -12.26 36.35 19.29
C ASN A 197 -11.46 35.80 18.12
N LYS A 198 -12.10 35.63 16.98
CA LYS A 198 -11.48 35.05 15.77
C LYS A 198 -11.31 36.14 14.72
N ASN A 199 -10.03 36.50 14.42
CA ASN A 199 -9.71 37.49 13.41
C ASN A 199 -8.33 37.17 12.78
N PRO A 200 -8.25 36.71 11.50
CA PRO A 200 -9.37 36.49 10.61
C PRO A 200 -10.24 35.26 11.00
N TYR A 201 -11.48 35.31 10.52
CA TYR A 201 -12.44 34.20 10.59
C TYR A 201 -12.94 33.92 9.18
N THR A 202 -12.31 33.00 8.51
CA THR A 202 -12.64 32.63 7.12
C THR A 202 -13.01 31.16 7.04
N LYS A 203 -13.45 30.71 5.89
CA LYS A 203 -13.80 29.30 5.64
C LYS A 203 -12.60 28.34 5.64
N ASP A 204 -11.35 28.87 5.64
CA ASP A 204 -10.12 28.08 5.56
C ASP A 204 -9.09 28.43 6.63
N PHE A 205 -9.29 29.52 7.37
CA PHE A 205 -8.33 30.01 8.34
C PHE A 205 -8.98 30.81 9.46
N TRP A 206 -8.66 30.46 10.71
CA TRP A 206 -9.00 31.20 11.93
C TRP A 206 -7.75 31.51 12.73
N LYS A 207 -7.76 32.69 13.36
CA LYS A 207 -6.78 33.04 14.39
C LYS A 207 -7.46 33.65 15.59
N ALA A 208 -7.15 33.17 16.80
CA ALA A 208 -7.73 33.64 18.04
C ALA A 208 -7.03 34.90 18.51
N GLN A 209 -7.40 36.05 17.91
CA GLN A 209 -6.81 37.36 18.23
C GLN A 209 -7.82 38.49 18.05
N PHE A 210 -7.54 39.64 18.68
CA PHE A 210 -8.27 40.87 18.53
C PHE A 210 -7.32 42.08 18.54
N GLN A 211 -7.80 43.21 18.10
CA GLN A 211 -7.03 44.46 18.14
C GLN A 211 -7.30 45.22 19.39
N GLU A 212 -6.23 45.63 20.08
CA GLU A 212 -6.27 46.51 21.23
C GLU A 212 -5.38 47.73 20.98
N LYS A 213 -5.79 48.88 21.48
CA LYS A 213 -4.97 50.11 21.39
C LYS A 213 -4.27 50.32 22.71
N ASP A 214 -2.96 50.51 22.64
CA ASP A 214 -2.18 50.92 23.77
C ASP A 214 -2.47 52.41 24.17
N ASP A 215 -1.93 52.83 25.31
CA ASP A 215 -2.09 54.17 25.84
C ASP A 215 -1.62 55.27 24.88
N TYR A 216 -0.84 54.94 23.87
CA TYR A 216 -0.33 55.84 22.83
C TYR A 216 -1.16 55.77 21.54
N GLY A 217 -2.24 55.01 21.50
CA GLY A 217 -3.13 54.84 20.34
C GLY A 217 -2.59 53.92 19.27
N LYS A 218 -1.49 53.18 19.51
CA LYS A 218 -0.93 52.20 18.63
C LYS A 218 -1.79 50.92 18.73
N VAL A 219 -2.14 50.39 17.59
CA VAL A 219 -2.91 49.11 17.50
C VAL A 219 -1.94 47.95 17.62
N ASN A 220 -2.18 47.09 18.64
CA ASN A 220 -1.49 45.86 18.86
C ASN A 220 -2.50 44.68 18.64
N TRP A 221 -1.98 43.51 18.27
CA TRP A 221 -2.76 42.30 18.22
C TRP A 221 -2.56 41.53 19.54
N GLU A 222 -3.67 41.29 20.22
CA GLU A 222 -3.71 40.59 21.52
C GLU A 222 -4.62 39.35 21.41
N GLY A 223 -4.52 38.43 22.35
CA GLY A 223 -5.39 37.26 22.45
C GLY A 223 -4.65 35.95 22.59
N TYR A 224 -5.33 34.86 22.27
CA TYR A 224 -4.85 33.52 22.52
C TYR A 224 -3.82 33.06 21.47
N MET A 225 -3.82 33.68 20.31
CA MET A 225 -2.89 33.48 19.17
C MET A 225 -2.92 32.07 18.55
N SER A 226 -3.83 31.20 18.96
CA SER A 226 -3.98 29.89 18.31
C SER A 226 -4.52 30.03 16.89
N GLU A 227 -4.06 29.14 15.99
CA GLU A 227 -4.39 29.16 14.57
C GLU A 227 -5.01 27.82 14.13
N LEU A 228 -5.98 27.90 13.23
CA LEU A 228 -6.59 26.75 12.58
C LEU A 228 -6.63 26.95 11.08
N HIS A 229 -6.06 26.00 10.33
CA HIS A 229 -5.95 26.03 8.89
C HIS A 229 -6.63 24.82 8.24
N LYS A 230 -7.28 25.02 7.09
CA LYS A 230 -7.78 23.97 6.23
C LYS A 230 -7.07 24.02 4.90
N VAL A 231 -6.48 22.89 4.45
CA VAL A 231 -5.66 22.81 3.25
C VAL A 231 -6.04 21.63 2.37
N THR A 232 -6.03 21.85 1.05
CA THR A 232 -6.15 20.80 0.04
C THR A 232 -4.77 20.46 -0.51
N LEU A 233 -4.40 19.18 -0.55
CA LEU A 233 -3.04 18.68 -0.76
C LEU A 233 -2.82 18.02 -2.12
N LYS A 234 -3.88 17.88 -2.95
CA LYS A 234 -3.84 17.18 -4.24
C LYS A 234 -2.74 17.71 -5.16
N ASP A 235 -2.69 19.02 -5.35
CA ASP A 235 -1.78 19.67 -6.30
C ASP A 235 -0.48 20.15 -5.65
N ASN A 236 -0.43 20.21 -4.33
CA ASN A 236 0.75 20.64 -3.57
C ASN A 236 0.82 19.95 -2.20
N PRO A 237 1.54 18.82 -2.09
CA PRO A 237 1.75 18.10 -0.82
C PRO A 237 2.46 18.92 0.27
N SER A 238 3.20 19.97 -0.09
CA SER A 238 3.88 20.87 0.85
C SER A 238 3.02 22.04 1.32
N LYS A 239 1.78 22.17 0.84
CA LYS A 239 0.86 23.22 1.26
C LYS A 239 0.46 23.01 2.72
N GLY A 240 0.73 23.95 3.56
CA GLY A 240 0.47 23.82 5.01
C GLY A 240 1.73 23.68 5.85
N VAL A 241 2.90 23.77 5.22
CA VAL A 241 4.18 23.78 5.93
C VAL A 241 4.61 25.23 6.15
N GLY A 242 4.18 25.82 7.25
CA GLY A 242 4.58 27.16 7.64
C GLY A 242 4.43 27.33 9.15
N GLY A 243 5.56 27.50 9.85
CA GLY A 243 5.57 27.66 11.32
C GLY A 243 5.64 26.32 12.10
N ALA A 244 5.57 26.42 13.42
CA ALA A 244 5.59 25.27 14.31
C ALA A 244 4.19 24.65 14.40
N VAL A 245 3.99 23.49 13.75
CA VAL A 245 2.71 22.78 13.73
C VAL A 245 2.51 22.00 15.04
N SER A 246 1.44 22.31 15.78
CA SER A 246 1.07 21.60 17.00
C SER A 246 0.27 20.32 16.70
N LEU A 247 -0.62 20.36 15.69
CA LEU A 247 -1.41 19.22 15.26
C LEU A 247 -1.69 19.29 13.74
N PHE A 248 -1.36 18.23 13.05
CA PHE A 248 -1.74 18.04 11.66
C PHE A 248 -2.66 16.82 11.53
N PHE A 249 -3.92 17.04 11.23
CA PHE A 249 -4.86 15.96 10.96
C PHE A 249 -4.99 15.76 9.45
N TYR A 250 -4.65 14.56 8.97
CA TYR A 250 -4.87 14.14 7.59
C TYR A 250 -6.22 13.43 7.49
N GLU A 251 -7.20 14.10 6.87
CA GLU A 251 -8.55 13.55 6.67
C GLU A 251 -8.55 12.54 5.51
N GLU A 252 -9.10 11.35 5.74
CA GLU A 252 -9.21 10.23 4.78
C GLU A 252 -7.89 9.91 4.05
N PRO A 253 -6.82 9.56 4.78
CA PRO A 253 -5.49 9.26 4.21
C PRO A 253 -5.50 8.09 3.24
N GLY A 254 -6.49 7.19 3.30
CA GLY A 254 -6.66 6.08 2.33
C GLY A 254 -7.09 6.52 0.93
N LEU A 255 -7.33 7.81 0.70
CA LEU A 255 -7.60 8.39 -0.63
C LEU A 255 -6.42 9.20 -1.15
N ALA A 256 -5.25 9.13 -0.51
CA ALA A 256 -4.12 10.00 -0.76
C ALA A 256 -2.90 9.23 -1.30
N PRO A 257 -2.68 9.16 -2.62
CA PRO A 257 -1.54 8.48 -3.21
C PRO A 257 -0.18 9.15 -2.88
N THR A 258 -0.21 10.37 -2.32
CA THR A 258 0.97 11.14 -1.92
C THR A 258 1.04 11.37 -0.41
N LEU A 259 0.46 10.48 0.39
CA LEU A 259 0.38 10.62 1.84
C LEU A 259 1.76 10.71 2.49
N LEU A 260 2.66 9.79 2.20
CA LEU A 260 4.02 9.78 2.78
C LEU A 260 4.80 11.02 2.40
N LYS A 261 4.67 11.47 1.16
CA LYS A 261 5.30 12.73 0.71
C LYS A 261 4.79 13.94 1.50
N THR A 262 3.49 14.00 1.79
CA THR A 262 2.94 15.06 2.65
C THR A 262 3.51 14.97 4.07
N ILE A 263 3.57 13.77 4.64
CA ILE A 263 4.11 13.54 5.98
C ILE A 263 5.59 13.98 6.06
N GLU A 264 6.39 13.69 5.03
CA GLU A 264 7.79 14.15 4.94
C GLU A 264 7.93 15.67 4.97
N TYR A 265 7.01 16.41 4.34
CA TYR A 265 7.01 17.87 4.38
C TYR A 265 6.49 18.44 5.70
N VAL A 266 5.51 17.79 6.32
CA VAL A 266 4.89 18.30 7.57
C VAL A 266 5.73 17.96 8.80
N ARG A 267 6.41 16.81 8.80
CA ARG A 267 7.19 16.34 9.95
C ARG A 267 8.19 17.36 10.50
N PRO A 268 9.03 18.03 9.70
CA PRO A 268 9.95 19.05 10.21
C PRO A 268 9.25 20.21 10.94
N ALA A 269 8.02 20.57 10.52
CA ALA A 269 7.24 21.60 11.20
C ALA A 269 6.64 21.13 12.55
N CYS A 270 6.62 19.83 12.80
CA CYS A 270 6.23 19.23 14.09
C CYS A 270 7.43 18.98 15.02
N MET A 271 8.63 19.45 14.68
CA MET A 271 9.86 19.18 15.42
C MET A 271 10.55 20.48 15.85
N ASP A 272 11.24 20.42 16.98
CA ASP A 272 12.21 21.43 17.43
C ASP A 272 13.55 20.71 17.68
N GLY A 273 14.46 20.81 16.70
CA GLY A 273 15.64 19.97 16.68
C GLY A 273 15.26 18.48 16.58
N ASP A 274 15.72 17.69 17.54
CA ASP A 274 15.43 16.25 17.62
C ASP A 274 14.14 15.93 18.41
N TYR A 275 13.48 16.95 18.95
CA TYR A 275 12.28 16.77 19.78
C TYR A 275 11.01 16.96 18.95
N THR A 276 10.08 16.02 19.07
CA THR A 276 8.74 16.13 18.48
C THR A 276 7.87 17.04 19.35
N THR A 277 7.48 18.20 18.83
CA THR A 277 6.64 19.20 19.53
C THR A 277 5.21 19.19 19.04
N GLY A 278 4.97 18.64 17.85
CA GLY A 278 3.65 18.52 17.24
C GLY A 278 3.33 17.08 16.83
N GLN A 279 2.06 16.80 16.62
CA GLN A 279 1.59 15.46 16.27
C GLN A 279 0.93 15.43 14.87
N ILE A 280 1.26 14.44 14.07
CA ILE A 280 0.53 14.11 12.85
C ILE A 280 -0.44 12.98 13.19
N ILE A 281 -1.73 13.16 12.87
CA ILE A 281 -2.76 12.12 12.96
C ILE A 281 -3.21 11.78 11.54
N ALA A 282 -2.94 10.56 11.09
CA ALA A 282 -3.31 10.06 9.76
C ALA A 282 -4.19 8.82 9.92
N THR A 283 -5.49 9.02 10.18
CA THR A 283 -6.45 7.94 10.42
C THR A 283 -7.65 8.05 9.49
N GLY A 284 -7.95 6.99 8.75
CA GLY A 284 -9.08 6.98 7.82
C GLY A 284 -9.46 5.57 7.37
N SER A 285 -10.48 5.48 6.53
CA SER A 285 -10.86 4.21 5.91
C SER A 285 -9.99 3.94 4.68
N VAL A 286 -9.77 2.67 4.36
CA VAL A 286 -9.08 2.28 3.14
C VAL A 286 -9.93 2.67 1.92
N GLY A 287 -9.29 3.32 0.94
CA GLY A 287 -9.85 3.69 -0.35
C GLY A 287 -9.57 2.66 -1.45
N GLU A 288 -9.44 3.13 -2.69
CA GLU A 288 -8.95 2.29 -3.77
C GLU A 288 -7.44 2.00 -3.59
N MET A 289 -7.01 0.79 -3.95
CA MET A 289 -5.63 0.34 -3.68
C MET A 289 -4.55 1.26 -4.25
N LYS A 290 -4.77 1.85 -5.41
CA LYS A 290 -3.84 2.82 -6.02
C LYS A 290 -3.61 4.07 -5.16
N ASP A 291 -4.61 4.42 -4.33
CA ASP A 291 -4.61 5.63 -3.52
C ASP A 291 -4.19 5.37 -2.07
N CYS A 292 -4.27 4.12 -1.59
CA CYS A 292 -4.01 3.76 -0.18
C CYS A 292 -2.68 3.05 0.08
N ALA A 293 -1.82 2.91 -0.94
CA ALA A 293 -0.53 2.21 -0.80
C ALA A 293 0.38 2.82 0.29
N ASP A 294 0.37 4.13 0.44
CA ASP A 294 1.15 4.82 1.47
C ASP A 294 0.55 4.60 2.87
N LEU A 295 -0.78 4.57 3.00
CA LEU A 295 -1.44 4.22 4.26
C LEU A 295 -1.17 2.76 4.65
N GLU A 296 -1.14 1.84 3.68
CA GLU A 296 -0.77 0.43 3.89
C GLU A 296 0.62 0.31 4.51
N LYS A 297 1.61 1.05 4.00
CA LYS A 297 2.97 1.08 4.57
C LYS A 297 2.98 1.55 6.02
N ILE A 298 2.27 2.65 6.33
CA ILE A 298 2.14 3.14 7.71
C ILE A 298 1.49 2.09 8.60
N CYS A 299 0.50 1.35 8.10
CA CYS A 299 -0.19 0.32 8.87
C CYS A 299 0.68 -0.92 9.14
N TYR A 300 1.54 -1.34 8.21
CA TYR A 300 2.38 -2.53 8.40
C TYR A 300 3.79 -2.24 8.92
N GLN A 301 4.27 -1.01 8.79
CA GLN A 301 5.62 -0.58 9.18
C GLN A 301 5.59 0.79 9.90
N PRO A 302 4.76 0.98 10.94
CA PRO A 302 4.55 2.31 11.54
C PRO A 302 5.84 2.94 12.05
N LYS A 303 6.73 2.18 12.66
CA LYS A 303 8.00 2.64 13.22
C LYS A 303 8.91 3.28 12.18
N GLU A 304 8.98 2.72 10.96
CA GLU A 304 9.80 3.27 9.87
C GLU A 304 9.40 4.69 9.49
N TYR A 305 8.12 5.02 9.73
CA TYR A 305 7.55 6.34 9.41
C TYR A 305 7.30 7.21 10.66
N GLY A 306 7.83 6.84 11.84
CA GLY A 306 7.70 7.61 13.08
C GLY A 306 6.30 7.62 13.68
N PHE A 307 5.48 6.58 13.40
CA PHE A 307 4.15 6.40 13.97
C PHE A 307 4.18 5.42 15.14
N ALA A 308 3.19 5.56 16.02
CA ALA A 308 3.00 4.66 17.16
C ALA A 308 2.71 3.22 16.68
N GLU A 309 3.26 2.25 17.40
CA GLU A 309 3.14 0.83 17.14
C GLU A 309 2.15 0.17 18.10
N PHE A 310 1.34 -0.74 17.57
CA PHE A 310 0.36 -1.53 18.30
C PHE A 310 0.59 -3.02 18.04
N LYS A 311 0.25 -3.87 19.00
CA LYS A 311 0.28 -5.32 18.77
C LYS A 311 -0.70 -5.71 17.67
N ASN A 312 -0.25 -6.47 16.68
CA ASN A 312 -1.14 -6.99 15.65
C ASN A 312 -1.91 -8.21 16.18
N ILE A 313 -3.01 -7.95 16.88
CA ILE A 313 -3.92 -8.99 17.40
C ILE A 313 -4.98 -9.43 16.37
N PHE A 314 -4.99 -8.82 15.19
CA PHE A 314 -6.08 -8.91 14.22
C PHE A 314 -5.79 -9.89 13.10
N ASP A 315 -4.54 -9.96 12.62
CA ASP A 315 -4.16 -10.78 11.47
C ASP A 315 -3.71 -12.17 11.92
N GLU A 316 -4.26 -13.20 11.30
CA GLU A 316 -3.92 -14.59 11.60
C GLU A 316 -2.46 -14.89 11.24
N GLY A 317 -1.73 -15.47 12.19
CA GLY A 317 -0.31 -15.79 12.03
C GLY A 317 0.67 -14.61 12.22
N LYS A 318 0.19 -13.39 12.50
CA LYS A 318 1.03 -12.20 12.73
C LYS A 318 1.03 -11.68 14.18
N GLN A 319 0.58 -12.49 15.13
CA GLN A 319 0.38 -12.08 16.54
C GLN A 319 1.67 -11.62 17.27
N ASN A 320 2.84 -11.93 16.73
CA ASN A 320 4.14 -11.48 17.26
C ASN A 320 4.69 -10.24 16.52
N THR A 321 3.88 -9.61 15.68
CA THR A 321 4.28 -8.41 14.94
C THR A 321 3.58 -7.17 15.46
N THR A 322 4.08 -5.99 15.09
CA THR A 322 3.43 -4.71 15.33
C THR A 322 2.77 -4.18 14.07
N CYS A 323 1.77 -3.32 14.25
CA CYS A 323 1.09 -2.62 13.17
C CYS A 323 0.74 -1.19 13.59
N GLY A 324 0.30 -0.35 12.65
CA GLY A 324 -0.35 0.92 12.95
C GLY A 324 -1.70 0.70 13.63
N PHE A 325 -2.31 1.77 14.09
CA PHE A 325 -3.62 1.67 14.73
C PHE A 325 -4.68 1.07 13.79
N PHE A 326 -5.40 0.07 14.29
CA PHE A 326 -6.50 -0.54 13.55
C PHE A 326 -7.78 -0.58 14.38
N HIS A 327 -8.89 -0.07 13.81
CA HIS A 327 -10.22 -0.16 14.42
C HIS A 327 -11.08 -1.11 13.60
N PRO A 328 -11.21 -2.38 14.03
CA PRO A 328 -12.01 -3.39 13.33
C PRO A 328 -13.51 -3.06 13.37
N ALA A 329 -14.25 -3.64 12.45
CA ALA A 329 -15.71 -3.43 12.39
C ALA A 329 -16.45 -3.97 13.62
N SER A 330 -15.88 -4.92 14.35
CA SER A 330 -16.48 -5.51 15.56
C SER A 330 -16.46 -4.59 16.77
N TRP A 331 -15.57 -3.59 16.80
CA TRP A 331 -15.59 -2.58 17.85
C TRP A 331 -16.69 -1.54 17.60
N SER A 332 -17.37 -1.13 18.66
CA SER A 332 -18.51 -0.18 18.56
C SER A 332 -19.52 -0.52 17.44
N TYR A 333 -19.80 -1.80 17.27
CA TYR A 333 -20.79 -2.25 16.29
C TYR A 333 -22.21 -2.00 16.79
N LYS A 334 -22.98 -1.21 16.04
CA LYS A 334 -24.34 -0.78 16.45
C LYS A 334 -25.25 -1.98 16.73
N GLY A 335 -25.87 -1.99 17.92
CA GLY A 335 -26.69 -3.08 18.44
C GLY A 335 -25.90 -4.18 19.19
N TYR A 336 -24.58 -4.01 19.30
CA TYR A 336 -23.68 -4.87 20.07
C TYR A 336 -22.82 -4.04 21.04
N ILE A 337 -23.38 -2.97 21.57
CA ILE A 337 -22.81 -2.12 22.62
C ILE A 337 -23.81 -2.12 23.76
N ASP A 338 -23.35 -2.32 24.98
CA ASP A 338 -24.20 -2.30 26.18
C ASP A 338 -24.50 -0.84 26.65
N GLU A 339 -25.25 -0.73 27.74
CA GLU A 339 -25.63 0.59 28.31
C GLU A 339 -24.46 1.38 28.87
N GLU A 340 -23.37 0.71 29.24
CA GLU A 340 -22.12 1.33 29.73
C GLU A 340 -21.16 1.65 28.58
N GLY A 341 -21.49 1.30 27.33
CA GLY A 341 -20.67 1.56 26.15
C GLY A 341 -19.62 0.49 25.84
N ASN A 342 -19.70 -0.69 26.46
CA ASN A 342 -18.80 -1.79 26.19
C ASN A 342 -19.17 -2.52 24.90
N SER A 343 -18.19 -2.81 24.07
CA SER A 343 -18.35 -3.54 22.82
C SER A 343 -18.48 -5.05 23.04
N ASN A 344 -19.59 -5.67 22.62
CA ASN A 344 -19.69 -7.11 22.48
C ASN A 344 -19.01 -7.58 21.18
N VAL A 345 -17.70 -7.68 21.21
CA VAL A 345 -16.83 -7.99 20.05
C VAL A 345 -17.18 -9.38 19.47
N THR A 346 -17.42 -10.36 20.31
CA THR A 346 -17.76 -11.74 19.89
C THR A 346 -19.09 -11.77 19.13
N GLY A 347 -20.14 -11.16 19.69
CA GLY A 347 -21.44 -11.10 19.05
C GLY A 347 -21.43 -10.29 17.74
N ALA A 348 -20.72 -9.14 17.73
CA ALA A 348 -20.54 -8.32 16.54
C ALA A 348 -19.80 -9.10 15.43
N THR A 349 -18.73 -9.80 15.77
CA THR A 349 -17.95 -10.62 14.82
C THR A 349 -18.82 -11.71 14.20
N ALA A 350 -19.60 -12.43 15.01
CA ALA A 350 -20.53 -13.45 14.51
C ALA A 350 -21.55 -12.86 13.52
N ARG A 351 -22.12 -11.70 13.85
CA ARG A 351 -23.07 -10.99 12.98
C ARG A 351 -22.44 -10.52 11.67
N ILE A 352 -21.21 -10.00 11.69
CA ILE A 352 -20.48 -9.58 10.50
C ILE A 352 -20.21 -10.80 9.60
N LYS A 353 -19.77 -11.93 10.16
CA LYS A 353 -19.55 -13.17 9.41
C LYS A 353 -20.83 -13.70 8.77
N GLU A 354 -21.96 -13.65 9.47
CA GLU A 354 -23.27 -14.02 8.91
C GLU A 354 -23.66 -13.15 7.70
N LYS A 355 -23.48 -11.83 7.81
CA LYS A 355 -23.71 -10.89 6.69
C LYS A 355 -22.82 -11.22 5.48
N ARG A 356 -21.56 -11.55 5.72
CA ARG A 356 -20.61 -11.91 4.67
C ARG A 356 -21.01 -13.20 3.95
N GLU A 357 -21.51 -14.20 4.67
CA GLU A 357 -22.01 -15.43 4.06
C GLU A 357 -23.27 -15.16 3.22
N ALA A 358 -24.16 -14.28 3.67
CA ALA A 358 -25.30 -13.85 2.89
C ALA A 358 -24.87 -13.09 1.60
N ALA A 359 -23.84 -12.25 1.69
CA ALA A 359 -23.26 -11.56 0.53
C ALA A 359 -22.57 -12.53 -0.44
N ARG A 360 -21.83 -13.54 0.08
CA ARG A 360 -21.18 -14.59 -0.71
C ARG A 360 -22.17 -15.37 -1.57
N LYS A 361 -23.37 -15.65 -1.04
CA LYS A 361 -24.46 -16.31 -1.78
C LYS A 361 -25.00 -15.45 -2.94
N LYS A 362 -24.85 -14.13 -2.90
CA LYS A 362 -25.28 -13.23 -3.98
C LYS A 362 -24.25 -13.16 -5.09
N SER A 363 -23.03 -12.76 -4.78
CA SER A 363 -21.91 -12.73 -5.72
C SER A 363 -20.56 -12.63 -5.02
N PRO A 364 -19.46 -13.08 -5.65
CA PRO A 364 -18.11 -12.84 -5.13
C PRO A 364 -17.80 -11.36 -4.92
N LYS A 365 -18.32 -10.46 -5.77
CA LYS A 365 -18.12 -9.02 -5.67
C LYS A 365 -18.81 -8.45 -4.41
N ASP A 366 -20.03 -8.89 -4.11
CA ASP A 366 -20.75 -8.46 -2.91
C ASP A 366 -20.06 -8.93 -1.65
N TYR A 367 -19.47 -10.15 -1.67
CA TYR A 367 -18.68 -10.67 -0.56
C TYR A 367 -17.44 -9.79 -0.30
N VAL A 368 -16.63 -9.50 -1.33
CA VAL A 368 -15.45 -8.66 -1.20
C VAL A 368 -15.84 -7.27 -0.67
N LEU A 369 -16.93 -6.69 -1.19
CA LEU A 369 -17.43 -5.40 -0.73
C LEU A 369 -17.82 -5.45 0.76
N ALA A 370 -18.50 -6.51 1.20
CA ALA A 370 -18.88 -6.68 2.60
C ALA A 370 -17.67 -6.78 3.53
N VAL A 371 -16.63 -7.54 3.12
CA VAL A 371 -15.38 -7.66 3.88
C VAL A 371 -14.67 -6.33 4.02
N THR A 372 -14.54 -5.58 2.93
CA THR A 372 -13.79 -4.32 2.92
C THR A 372 -14.51 -3.14 3.55
N GLN A 373 -15.85 -3.17 3.59
CA GLN A 373 -16.64 -2.16 4.29
C GLN A 373 -16.62 -2.37 5.81
N GLU A 374 -16.62 -3.62 6.25
CA GLU A 374 -16.63 -4.04 7.66
C GLU A 374 -15.45 -5.00 7.92
N PRO A 375 -14.17 -4.55 7.81
CA PRO A 375 -13.00 -5.41 8.03
C PRO A 375 -12.85 -5.79 9.50
N LEU A 376 -12.47 -7.05 9.75
CA LEU A 376 -12.17 -7.60 11.06
C LEU A 376 -10.67 -7.69 11.32
N SER A 377 -9.85 -7.64 10.27
CA SER A 377 -8.40 -7.62 10.34
C SER A 377 -7.80 -6.57 9.41
N LEU A 378 -6.53 -6.25 9.62
CA LEU A 378 -5.80 -5.31 8.80
C LEU A 378 -5.66 -5.83 7.36
N ASP A 379 -5.36 -7.11 7.21
CA ASP A 379 -5.31 -7.79 5.90
C ASP A 379 -6.65 -7.66 5.14
N GLU A 380 -7.78 -7.78 5.83
CA GLU A 380 -9.11 -7.59 5.23
C GLU A 380 -9.37 -6.16 4.81
N ALA A 381 -8.90 -5.17 5.59
CA ALA A 381 -9.06 -3.75 5.26
C ALA A 381 -8.37 -3.39 3.94
N PHE A 382 -7.18 -3.95 3.70
CA PHE A 382 -6.41 -3.74 2.47
C PHE A 382 -6.71 -4.77 1.38
N GLN A 383 -7.62 -5.71 1.61
CA GLN A 383 -8.11 -6.66 0.60
C GLN A 383 -9.08 -6.06 -0.43
N VAL A 384 -9.26 -4.76 -0.52
CA VAL A 384 -10.02 -4.10 -1.61
C VAL A 384 -9.30 -4.32 -2.94
N ARG A 385 -8.97 -5.57 -3.21
CA ARG A 385 -8.44 -6.03 -4.47
C ARG A 385 -9.63 -6.46 -5.33
N GLU A 386 -9.71 -5.96 -6.53
CA GLU A 386 -10.25 -6.77 -7.61
C GLU A 386 -9.71 -8.18 -7.37
N VAL A 387 -10.59 -9.17 -7.41
CA VAL A 387 -10.19 -10.58 -7.20
C VAL A 387 -8.94 -10.82 -8.04
N ASN A 388 -7.82 -11.12 -7.38
CA ASN A 388 -6.59 -11.39 -8.09
C ASN A 388 -6.87 -12.53 -9.09
N LYS A 389 -6.67 -12.28 -10.36
CA LYS A 389 -6.96 -13.23 -11.43
C LYS A 389 -6.13 -14.51 -11.32
N PHE A 390 -4.92 -14.39 -10.76
CA PHE A 390 -3.98 -15.49 -10.68
C PHE A 390 -4.33 -16.45 -9.53
N PRO A 391 -3.92 -17.73 -9.63
CA PRO A 391 -4.24 -18.76 -8.63
C PRO A 391 -3.40 -18.57 -7.35
N VAL A 392 -3.80 -17.63 -6.49
CA VAL A 392 -3.06 -17.19 -5.29
C VAL A 392 -2.60 -18.36 -4.41
N HIS A 393 -3.44 -19.39 -4.22
CA HIS A 393 -3.09 -20.55 -3.39
C HIS A 393 -1.92 -21.36 -3.98
N LEU A 394 -1.88 -21.54 -5.30
CA LEU A 394 -0.76 -22.22 -5.98
C LEU A 394 0.51 -21.38 -5.93
N ILE A 395 0.37 -20.05 -6.14
CA ILE A 395 1.49 -19.12 -6.09
C ILE A 395 2.14 -19.12 -4.71
N LYS A 396 1.35 -18.98 -3.63
CA LYS A 396 1.87 -18.97 -2.25
C LYS A 396 2.61 -20.27 -1.92
N ARG A 397 2.03 -21.42 -2.29
CA ARG A 397 2.65 -22.75 -2.07
C ARG A 397 3.99 -22.87 -2.80
N HIS A 398 4.03 -22.45 -4.07
CA HIS A 398 5.25 -22.57 -4.88
C HIS A 398 6.32 -21.55 -4.46
N LEU A 399 5.92 -20.32 -4.14
CA LEU A 399 6.81 -19.29 -3.63
C LEU A 399 7.49 -19.74 -2.33
N GLN A 400 6.72 -20.28 -1.37
CA GLN A 400 7.27 -20.82 -0.12
C GLN A 400 8.31 -21.92 -0.40
N LYS A 401 8.01 -22.84 -1.33
CA LYS A 401 8.94 -23.90 -1.74
C LYS A 401 10.27 -23.35 -2.29
N LEU A 402 10.21 -22.30 -3.12
CA LEU A 402 11.43 -21.69 -3.67
C LEU A 402 12.22 -20.92 -2.60
N GLU A 403 11.52 -20.23 -1.69
CA GLU A 403 12.15 -19.53 -0.57
C GLU A 403 12.81 -20.51 0.42
N ASP A 404 12.14 -21.60 0.77
CA ASP A 404 12.68 -22.65 1.65
C ASP A 404 13.93 -23.33 1.05
N LEU A 405 13.97 -23.49 -0.27
CA LEU A 405 15.13 -24.03 -1.00
C LEU A 405 16.22 -22.98 -1.24
N ASN A 406 16.00 -21.72 -0.86
CA ASN A 406 16.84 -20.58 -1.21
C ASN A 406 17.19 -20.57 -2.71
N TYR A 407 16.20 -20.88 -3.56
CA TYR A 407 16.40 -21.06 -4.98
C TYR A 407 16.42 -19.70 -5.71
N HIS A 408 17.52 -19.42 -6.38
CA HIS A 408 17.72 -18.20 -7.16
C HIS A 408 18.34 -18.53 -8.51
N GLY A 409 18.04 -17.71 -9.53
CA GLY A 409 18.79 -17.74 -10.78
C GLY A 409 20.25 -17.30 -10.55
N ILE A 410 21.15 -17.77 -11.38
CA ILE A 410 22.56 -17.36 -11.36
C ILE A 410 22.63 -15.91 -11.87
N PRO A 411 23.05 -14.93 -11.02
CA PRO A 411 23.28 -13.57 -11.47
C PRO A 411 24.42 -13.55 -12.49
N SER A 412 24.14 -13.10 -13.70
CA SER A 412 25.06 -13.26 -14.82
C SER A 412 25.21 -11.97 -15.64
N GLU A 413 26.40 -11.76 -16.16
CA GLU A 413 26.67 -10.81 -17.23
C GLU A 413 27.02 -11.56 -18.51
N LEU A 414 26.52 -11.08 -19.63
CA LEU A 414 26.83 -11.61 -20.95
C LEU A 414 27.76 -10.63 -21.67
N VAL A 415 28.99 -11.06 -21.95
CA VAL A 415 30.03 -10.24 -22.54
C VAL A 415 30.57 -10.86 -23.82
N TYR A 416 31.10 -10.02 -24.72
CA TYR A 416 31.84 -10.52 -25.89
C TYR A 416 33.28 -10.80 -25.48
N ASN A 417 33.78 -11.99 -25.83
CA ASN A 417 35.20 -12.28 -25.71
C ASN A 417 36.00 -11.68 -26.88
N GLU A 418 37.31 -11.89 -26.91
CA GLU A 418 38.22 -11.38 -27.96
C GLU A 418 37.84 -11.85 -29.36
N ASP A 419 37.24 -13.04 -29.49
CA ASP A 419 36.72 -13.58 -30.74
C ASP A 419 35.31 -13.06 -31.11
N GLY A 420 34.72 -12.23 -30.24
CA GLY A 420 33.36 -11.64 -30.32
C GLY A 420 32.26 -12.69 -30.08
N ILE A 421 32.54 -13.78 -29.38
CA ILE A 421 31.62 -14.80 -28.92
C ILE A 421 31.01 -14.32 -27.61
N ILE A 422 29.70 -14.58 -27.40
CA ILE A 422 29.06 -14.24 -26.12
C ILE A 422 29.40 -15.32 -25.10
N GLU A 423 30.03 -14.88 -24.01
CA GLU A 423 30.32 -15.69 -22.84
C GLU A 423 29.55 -15.14 -21.65
N TRP A 424 29.16 -16.04 -20.75
CA TRP A 424 28.57 -15.64 -19.48
C TRP A 424 29.65 -15.58 -18.38
N THR A 425 29.47 -14.60 -17.48
CA THR A 425 30.29 -14.47 -16.28
C THR A 425 29.38 -14.25 -15.08
N PHE A 426 29.83 -14.61 -13.89
CA PHE A 426 29.10 -14.31 -12.67
C PHE A 426 29.07 -12.78 -12.44
N SER A 427 27.94 -12.26 -12.00
CA SER A 427 27.78 -10.84 -11.65
C SER A 427 27.56 -10.67 -10.17
N ASP A 428 28.22 -9.66 -9.57
CA ASP A 428 27.97 -9.24 -8.20
C ASP A 428 26.71 -8.36 -8.06
N ARG A 429 26.10 -7.97 -9.17
CA ARG A 429 24.85 -7.20 -9.19
C ARG A 429 23.70 -8.07 -8.67
N LYS A 430 22.75 -7.43 -8.01
CA LYS A 430 21.56 -8.09 -7.47
C LYS A 430 20.36 -7.91 -8.39
N PRO A 431 19.47 -8.91 -8.51
CA PRO A 431 18.17 -8.73 -9.14
C PRO A 431 17.37 -7.63 -8.44
N VAL A 432 16.49 -6.95 -9.15
CA VAL A 432 15.56 -5.98 -8.55
C VAL A 432 14.58 -6.73 -7.65
N HIS A 433 14.70 -6.52 -6.33
CA HIS A 433 13.87 -7.21 -5.33
C HIS A 433 12.67 -6.39 -4.86
N ASP A 434 12.81 -5.06 -4.82
CA ASP A 434 11.74 -4.17 -4.34
C ASP A 434 11.11 -3.42 -5.50
N PHE A 435 9.79 -3.44 -5.56
CA PHE A 435 9.03 -2.64 -6.49
C PHE A 435 7.82 -2.02 -5.77
N PRO A 436 7.66 -0.69 -5.81
CA PRO A 436 8.50 0.33 -6.47
C PRO A 436 9.90 0.46 -5.84
N VAL A 437 10.89 0.71 -6.70
CA VAL A 437 12.31 0.72 -6.30
C VAL A 437 12.61 1.99 -5.49
N ARG A 438 13.16 1.82 -4.29
CA ARG A 438 13.43 2.93 -3.36
C ARG A 438 14.75 3.66 -3.63
N ASN A 439 15.71 3.02 -4.31
CA ASN A 439 17.04 3.56 -4.57
C ASN A 439 17.43 3.36 -6.05
N ASP A 440 18.01 4.38 -6.70
CA ASP A 440 18.39 4.31 -8.11
C ASP A 440 19.41 3.22 -8.41
N SER A 441 20.32 2.91 -7.50
CA SER A 441 21.29 1.80 -7.65
C SER A 441 20.64 0.41 -7.66
N GLN A 442 19.40 0.27 -7.19
CA GLN A 442 18.69 -1.00 -7.18
C GLN A 442 17.88 -1.25 -8.47
N LYS A 443 17.77 -0.24 -9.36
CA LYS A 443 17.01 -0.34 -10.61
C LYS A 443 17.77 -1.03 -11.73
N GLU A 444 19.08 -1.08 -11.69
CA GLU A 444 19.90 -1.64 -12.78
C GLU A 444 19.53 -3.09 -13.11
N GLY A 445 19.29 -3.89 -12.08
CA GLY A 445 18.98 -5.31 -12.22
C GLY A 445 20.16 -6.12 -12.73
N VAL A 446 19.93 -7.41 -12.93
CA VAL A 446 20.93 -8.36 -13.47
C VAL A 446 20.20 -9.47 -14.23
N ILE A 447 20.85 -10.03 -15.25
CA ILE A 447 20.37 -11.22 -15.93
C ILE A 447 20.41 -12.39 -14.94
N GLN A 448 19.32 -13.12 -14.82
CA GLN A 448 19.24 -14.36 -14.02
C GLN A 448 19.15 -15.54 -14.97
N ILE A 449 20.10 -16.45 -14.90
CA ILE A 449 20.11 -17.70 -15.67
C ILE A 449 19.68 -18.84 -14.75
N PHE A 450 18.59 -19.51 -15.08
CA PHE A 450 18.10 -20.71 -14.38
C PHE A 450 18.58 -21.99 -15.04
N GLU A 451 18.83 -21.94 -16.37
CA GLU A 451 19.34 -23.02 -17.18
C GLU A 451 20.07 -22.45 -18.40
N HIS A 452 21.30 -22.88 -18.62
CA HIS A 452 22.06 -22.48 -19.81
C HIS A 452 21.48 -23.12 -21.09
N PRO A 453 21.77 -22.57 -22.29
CA PRO A 453 21.38 -23.21 -23.54
C PRO A 453 21.86 -24.67 -23.61
N ILE A 454 21.02 -25.56 -24.13
CA ILE A 454 21.31 -27.02 -24.16
C ILE A 454 22.48 -27.41 -25.07
N MET A 455 22.93 -26.52 -25.95
CA MET A 455 24.06 -26.69 -26.86
C MET A 455 24.61 -25.34 -27.27
N ASP A 456 25.85 -25.34 -27.80
CA ASP A 456 26.57 -24.13 -28.22
C ASP A 456 25.82 -23.35 -29.32
N GLU A 457 25.09 -24.02 -30.17
CA GLU A 457 24.23 -23.41 -31.20
C GLU A 457 22.78 -23.93 -31.05
N PRO A 458 21.98 -23.26 -30.19
CA PRO A 458 20.60 -23.68 -30.01
C PRO A 458 19.78 -23.60 -31.32
N PRO A 459 18.93 -24.61 -31.63
CA PRO A 459 18.09 -24.56 -32.80
C PRO A 459 17.15 -23.36 -32.78
N TYR A 460 16.91 -22.75 -33.93
CA TYR A 460 15.93 -21.68 -34.07
C TYR A 460 14.54 -22.15 -33.64
N GLY A 461 13.88 -21.38 -32.80
CA GLY A 461 12.54 -21.66 -32.28
C GLY A 461 12.50 -22.58 -31.04
N LEU A 462 13.66 -23.10 -30.57
CA LEU A 462 13.70 -23.81 -29.31
C LEU A 462 13.48 -22.87 -28.12
N TYR A 463 14.00 -21.64 -28.20
CA TYR A 463 13.81 -20.62 -27.19
C TYR A 463 13.02 -19.45 -27.77
N VAL A 464 12.05 -18.98 -27.00
CA VAL A 464 11.23 -17.81 -27.33
C VAL A 464 11.32 -16.80 -26.21
N ALA A 465 11.14 -15.53 -26.55
CA ALA A 465 11.16 -14.44 -25.58
C ALA A 465 9.92 -13.55 -25.69
N GLY A 466 9.53 -12.99 -24.57
CA GLY A 466 8.59 -11.89 -24.49
C GLY A 466 9.25 -10.71 -23.81
N ILE A 467 9.06 -9.52 -24.36
CA ILE A 467 9.75 -8.30 -23.92
C ILE A 467 8.74 -7.19 -23.69
N ASP A 468 8.81 -6.59 -22.53
CA ASP A 468 8.14 -5.34 -22.14
C ASP A 468 9.21 -4.26 -21.93
N PRO A 469 9.48 -3.40 -22.94
CA PRO A 469 10.50 -2.37 -22.83
C PRO A 469 9.96 -1.14 -22.12
N TYR A 470 10.81 -0.43 -21.35
CA TYR A 470 10.45 0.85 -20.75
C TYR A 470 10.79 2.03 -21.66
N LYS A 471 10.07 3.16 -21.47
CA LYS A 471 10.38 4.43 -22.12
C LYS A 471 11.43 5.22 -21.33
N PHE A 472 12.42 5.72 -22.06
CA PHE A 472 13.31 6.73 -21.49
C PHE A 472 12.58 8.07 -21.56
N ASP A 473 11.67 8.29 -20.62
CA ASP A 473 11.10 9.61 -20.42
C ASP A 473 11.98 10.36 -19.40
N GLN A 474 12.21 11.65 -19.61
CA GLN A 474 13.03 12.52 -18.74
C GLN A 474 12.45 12.69 -17.32
N ALA A 475 11.34 12.04 -17.05
CA ALA A 475 10.75 11.97 -15.71
C ALA A 475 11.68 11.18 -14.77
N LYS A 476 12.44 11.90 -13.95
CA LYS A 476 13.30 11.37 -12.87
C LYS A 476 12.58 10.43 -11.89
N PHE A 477 11.27 10.20 -12.06
CA PHE A 477 10.39 9.48 -11.14
C PHE A 477 9.53 8.40 -11.81
N SER A 478 9.93 7.87 -12.97
CA SER A 478 9.20 6.73 -13.56
C SER A 478 9.60 5.42 -12.88
N ASP A 479 8.61 4.70 -12.33
CA ASP A 479 8.79 3.41 -11.69
C ASP A 479 8.77 2.22 -12.67
N SER A 480 8.66 2.43 -13.98
CA SER A 480 8.62 1.38 -15.00
C SER A 480 10.02 0.79 -15.23
N LEU A 481 10.10 -0.53 -15.24
CA LEU A 481 11.30 -1.32 -15.53
C LEU A 481 11.14 -2.01 -16.89
N GLY A 482 12.24 -2.23 -17.60
CA GLY A 482 12.23 -3.13 -18.74
C GLY A 482 12.32 -4.58 -18.28
N SER A 483 11.52 -5.47 -18.86
CA SER A 483 11.50 -6.88 -18.48
C SER A 483 11.53 -7.80 -19.70
N VAL A 484 12.30 -8.90 -19.60
CA VAL A 484 12.38 -9.95 -20.61
C VAL A 484 12.45 -11.32 -19.93
N TYR A 485 11.75 -12.29 -20.53
CA TYR A 485 11.77 -13.69 -20.13
C TYR A 485 12.12 -14.57 -21.32
N ILE A 486 13.02 -15.53 -21.10
CA ILE A 486 13.35 -16.57 -22.07
C ILE A 486 12.69 -17.87 -21.63
N HIS A 487 11.96 -18.48 -22.54
CA HIS A 487 11.21 -19.70 -22.33
C HIS A 487 11.68 -20.80 -23.30
N LYS A 488 11.97 -21.98 -22.77
CA LYS A 488 12.33 -23.16 -23.53
C LYS A 488 11.08 -23.92 -23.92
N GLN A 489 10.90 -24.15 -25.19
CA GLN A 489 9.76 -24.89 -25.72
C GLN A 489 9.92 -26.42 -25.55
N VAL A 490 8.84 -27.15 -25.69
CA VAL A 490 8.88 -28.62 -25.69
C VAL A 490 9.69 -29.12 -26.87
N SER A 491 10.72 -29.89 -26.62
CA SER A 491 11.68 -30.34 -27.65
C SER A 491 11.61 -31.83 -28.01
N GLY A 492 10.67 -32.62 -27.45
CA GLY A 492 10.53 -34.06 -27.67
C GLY A 492 11.64 -34.93 -27.15
N MET A 493 12.68 -34.36 -26.57
CA MET A 493 13.64 -35.05 -25.73
C MET A 493 13.08 -35.18 -24.30
N ASP A 494 13.48 -36.24 -23.62
CA ASP A 494 13.12 -36.45 -22.19
C ASP A 494 13.84 -35.40 -21.33
N ASP A 495 13.34 -34.14 -21.39
CA ASP A 495 13.95 -32.96 -20.84
C ASP A 495 13.09 -32.47 -19.66
N GLN A 496 13.66 -32.59 -18.45
CA GLN A 496 13.00 -32.16 -17.21
C GLN A 496 12.67 -30.66 -17.19
N HIS A 497 13.27 -29.87 -18.07
CA HIS A 497 13.08 -28.43 -18.17
C HIS A 497 12.33 -27.99 -19.44
N ALA A 498 11.71 -28.94 -20.16
CA ALA A 498 10.84 -28.60 -21.28
C ALA A 498 9.67 -27.72 -20.83
N ASP A 499 9.24 -26.80 -21.70
CA ASP A 499 8.15 -25.87 -21.42
C ASP A 499 8.37 -25.07 -20.12
N SER A 500 9.56 -24.53 -19.93
CA SER A 500 9.91 -23.80 -18.70
C SER A 500 10.68 -22.50 -18.96
N MET A 501 10.60 -21.59 -17.99
CA MET A 501 11.44 -20.40 -17.93
C MET A 501 12.91 -20.81 -17.71
N VAL A 502 13.83 -20.28 -18.53
CA VAL A 502 15.27 -20.57 -18.44
C VAL A 502 16.14 -19.38 -18.08
N ALA A 503 15.68 -18.16 -18.38
CA ALA A 503 16.36 -16.94 -17.99
C ALA A 503 15.40 -15.76 -17.93
N CYS A 504 15.77 -14.71 -17.19
CA CYS A 504 15.07 -13.43 -17.21
C CYS A 504 16.02 -12.26 -16.95
N TYR A 505 15.60 -11.07 -17.35
CA TYR A 505 16.22 -9.82 -16.97
C TYR A 505 15.15 -8.76 -16.75
N THR A 506 15.14 -8.16 -15.57
CA THR A 506 14.28 -7.02 -15.24
C THR A 506 15.17 -5.95 -14.64
N GLY A 507 15.15 -4.76 -15.25
CA GLY A 507 15.97 -3.66 -14.77
C GLY A 507 15.80 -2.37 -15.57
N ARG A 508 16.41 -1.31 -15.03
CA ARG A 508 16.49 0.01 -15.64
C ARG A 508 17.88 0.58 -15.36
N PRO A 509 18.90 0.20 -16.16
CA PRO A 509 20.24 0.75 -16.03
C PRO A 509 20.26 2.25 -16.34
N ALA A 510 21.39 2.91 -16.07
CA ALA A 510 21.56 4.34 -16.26
C ALA A 510 21.38 4.79 -17.73
N SER A 511 21.66 3.89 -18.68
CA SER A 511 21.51 4.10 -20.12
C SER A 511 20.49 3.11 -20.70
N LEU A 512 19.57 3.64 -21.51
CA LEU A 512 18.64 2.81 -22.30
C LEU A 512 19.38 1.91 -23.28
N GLU A 513 20.51 2.37 -23.82
CA GLU A 513 21.37 1.62 -24.74
C GLU A 513 21.99 0.42 -24.04
N GLU A 514 22.45 0.54 -22.77
CA GLU A 514 22.92 -0.57 -21.96
C GLU A 514 21.82 -1.64 -21.77
N TRP A 515 20.58 -1.24 -21.55
CA TRP A 515 19.47 -2.17 -21.47
C TRP A 515 19.27 -2.90 -22.79
N TYR A 516 19.29 -2.18 -23.92
CA TYR A 516 19.17 -2.78 -25.25
C TYR A 516 20.28 -3.80 -25.52
N GLU A 517 21.50 -3.48 -25.17
CA GLU A 517 22.64 -4.38 -25.33
C GLU A 517 22.50 -5.65 -24.48
N ASN A 518 22.13 -5.49 -23.19
CA ASN A 518 21.95 -6.64 -22.29
C ASN A 518 20.86 -7.58 -22.79
N VAL A 519 19.71 -7.04 -23.22
CA VAL A 519 18.63 -7.84 -23.79
C VAL A 519 19.05 -8.48 -25.10
N THR A 520 19.76 -7.77 -25.96
CA THR A 520 20.24 -8.31 -27.24
C THR A 520 21.23 -9.46 -27.04
N ARG A 521 22.19 -9.31 -26.12
CA ARG A 521 23.11 -10.39 -25.78
C ARG A 521 22.38 -11.62 -25.22
N LEU A 522 21.33 -11.40 -24.42
CA LEU A 522 20.50 -12.48 -23.89
C LEU A 522 19.74 -13.23 -25.01
N LEU A 523 19.15 -12.51 -25.97
CA LEU A 523 18.50 -13.11 -27.14
C LEU A 523 19.49 -13.91 -28.00
N MET A 524 20.69 -13.36 -28.20
CA MET A 524 21.76 -14.04 -28.95
C MET A 524 22.26 -15.27 -28.24
N TYR A 525 22.45 -15.21 -26.91
CA TYR A 525 22.93 -16.31 -26.09
C TYR A 525 22.04 -17.55 -26.20
N TYR A 526 20.72 -17.35 -26.21
CA TYR A 526 19.75 -18.44 -26.36
C TYR A 526 19.30 -18.69 -27.82
N ASN A 527 19.75 -17.91 -28.79
CA ASN A 527 19.18 -17.87 -30.13
C ASN A 527 17.66 -17.76 -30.13
N ALA A 528 17.13 -16.89 -29.22
CA ALA A 528 15.72 -16.75 -28.95
C ALA A 528 15.05 -15.73 -29.88
N THR A 529 13.86 -16.04 -30.39
CA THR A 529 13.03 -15.08 -31.11
C THR A 529 12.07 -14.39 -30.16
N ALA A 530 12.04 -13.04 -30.20
CA ALA A 530 11.33 -12.22 -29.26
C ALA A 530 10.06 -11.60 -29.82
N LEU A 531 8.93 -11.77 -29.15
CA LEU A 531 7.74 -10.94 -29.33
C LEU A 531 7.83 -9.74 -28.36
N ILE A 532 7.84 -8.53 -28.91
CA ILE A 532 8.11 -7.30 -28.17
C ILE A 532 6.82 -6.49 -28.07
N GLU A 533 6.54 -5.91 -26.87
CA GLU A 533 5.51 -4.88 -26.75
C GLU A 533 5.92 -3.65 -27.57
N ASN A 534 5.09 -3.26 -28.55
CA ASN A 534 5.47 -2.25 -29.53
C ASN A 534 4.85 -0.86 -29.28
N ASP A 535 4.31 -0.61 -28.10
CA ASP A 535 3.92 0.75 -27.68
C ASP A 535 5.16 1.65 -27.52
N VAL A 536 6.35 1.04 -27.41
CA VAL A 536 7.67 1.66 -27.47
C VAL A 536 8.45 1.11 -28.66
N HIS A 537 8.45 1.81 -29.78
CA HIS A 537 9.11 1.35 -31.01
C HIS A 537 10.64 1.34 -30.98
N ASP A 538 11.26 1.93 -29.96
CA ASP A 538 12.68 2.25 -29.97
C ASP A 538 13.57 1.00 -30.00
N TYR A 539 13.23 -0.04 -29.23
CA TYR A 539 14.03 -1.29 -29.21
C TYR A 539 13.87 -2.10 -30.50
N ILE A 540 12.67 -2.14 -31.09
CA ILE A 540 12.48 -2.76 -32.42
C ILE A 540 13.33 -2.03 -33.46
N SER A 541 13.33 -0.71 -33.44
CA SER A 541 14.15 0.12 -34.34
C SER A 541 15.64 -0.09 -34.12
N TYR A 542 16.08 -0.28 -32.88
CA TYR A 542 17.46 -0.62 -32.54
C TYR A 542 17.89 -1.96 -33.17
N LEU A 543 17.08 -3.01 -33.02
CA LEU A 543 17.38 -4.32 -33.59
C LEU A 543 17.40 -4.28 -35.11
N LEU A 544 16.49 -3.55 -35.76
CA LEU A 544 16.44 -3.39 -37.23
C LEU A 544 17.67 -2.63 -37.75
N ARG A 545 18.07 -1.52 -37.11
CA ARG A 545 19.27 -0.74 -37.48
C ARG A 545 20.56 -1.55 -37.37
N ASN A 546 20.63 -2.48 -36.40
CA ASN A 546 21.78 -3.34 -36.18
C ASN A 546 21.72 -4.66 -36.98
N ASN A 547 20.79 -4.82 -37.95
CA ASN A 547 20.60 -6.02 -38.73
C ASN A 547 20.31 -7.30 -37.93
N LEU A 548 19.63 -7.15 -36.79
CA LEU A 548 19.29 -8.24 -35.86
C LEU A 548 17.85 -8.71 -35.99
N HIS A 549 17.27 -8.54 -37.16
CA HIS A 549 15.87 -8.88 -37.48
C HIS A 549 15.52 -10.36 -37.24
N GLN A 550 16.51 -11.28 -37.26
CA GLN A 550 16.30 -12.71 -36.97
C GLN A 550 15.82 -12.98 -35.56
N TYR A 551 16.06 -12.06 -34.62
CA TYR A 551 15.58 -12.16 -33.23
C TYR A 551 14.21 -11.52 -33.05
N LEU A 552 13.65 -10.88 -34.06
CA LEU A 552 12.34 -10.23 -34.01
C LEU A 552 11.22 -11.17 -34.48
N ALA A 553 10.21 -11.36 -33.65
CA ALA A 553 8.98 -12.01 -34.05
C ALA A 553 8.09 -11.06 -34.84
N LYS A 554 7.57 -11.52 -36.00
CA LYS A 554 6.47 -10.84 -36.69
C LYS A 554 5.21 -10.89 -35.80
N THR A 555 4.35 -9.89 -35.98
CA THR A 555 3.04 -9.88 -35.31
C THR A 555 2.28 -11.16 -35.67
N PRO A 556 1.95 -12.02 -34.69
CA PRO A 556 1.30 -13.30 -34.97
C PRO A 556 -0.11 -13.13 -35.55
N HIS A 557 -0.49 -13.99 -36.52
CA HIS A 557 -1.80 -13.93 -37.20
C HIS A 557 -2.98 -14.10 -36.24
N TRP A 558 -2.84 -14.88 -35.15
CA TRP A 558 -3.89 -15.11 -34.15
C TRP A 558 -4.27 -13.84 -33.39
N ILE A 559 -3.44 -12.81 -33.38
CA ILE A 559 -3.79 -11.50 -32.80
C ILE A 559 -4.95 -10.86 -33.57
N LYS A 560 -5.01 -11.04 -34.89
CA LYS A 560 -6.11 -10.54 -35.69
C LYS A 560 -7.45 -11.24 -35.39
N GLU A 561 -7.40 -12.48 -34.93
CA GLU A 561 -8.59 -13.22 -34.48
C GLU A 561 -9.11 -12.69 -33.14
N ILE A 562 -8.21 -12.32 -32.25
CA ILE A 562 -8.56 -11.78 -30.91
C ILE A 562 -9.01 -10.32 -30.98
N ALA A 563 -8.41 -9.51 -31.84
CA ALA A 563 -8.68 -8.09 -32.03
C ALA A 563 -8.81 -7.71 -33.51
N PRO A 564 -9.92 -8.08 -34.17
CA PRO A 564 -10.08 -7.93 -35.64
C PRO A 564 -10.02 -6.48 -36.13
N ASN A 565 -10.28 -5.50 -35.28
CA ASN A 565 -10.27 -4.07 -35.62
C ASN A 565 -8.94 -3.36 -35.34
N THR A 566 -7.90 -4.09 -34.97
CA THR A 566 -6.59 -3.47 -34.72
C THR A 566 -5.89 -3.26 -36.05
N SER A 567 -5.70 -2.03 -36.50
CA SER A 567 -4.85 -1.70 -37.64
C SER A 567 -3.41 -2.10 -37.28
N VAL A 568 -2.91 -3.18 -37.86
CA VAL A 568 -1.52 -3.59 -37.72
C VAL A 568 -0.68 -2.67 -38.61
N SER A 569 -0.17 -1.60 -38.05
CA SER A 569 0.68 -0.64 -38.77
C SER A 569 2.16 -1.03 -38.78
N THR A 570 2.54 -2.13 -38.08
CA THR A 570 3.92 -2.60 -37.98
C THR A 570 3.99 -4.11 -38.20
N ASP A 571 5.02 -4.56 -38.94
CA ASP A 571 5.25 -5.99 -39.19
C ASP A 571 5.76 -6.75 -37.94
N TYR A 572 6.20 -6.06 -36.88
CA TYR A 572 6.84 -6.63 -35.71
C TYR A 572 6.18 -6.19 -34.40
N GLY A 573 6.21 -7.10 -33.44
CA GLY A 573 5.76 -6.83 -32.06
C GLY A 573 4.25 -6.92 -31.83
N ILE A 574 3.79 -6.52 -30.65
CA ILE A 574 2.40 -6.58 -30.21
C ILE A 574 2.04 -5.36 -29.38
N ARG A 575 0.84 -4.79 -29.57
CA ARG A 575 0.36 -3.66 -28.74
C ARG A 575 -0.28 -4.13 -27.45
N ALA A 576 -0.08 -3.36 -26.35
CA ALA A 576 -0.73 -3.59 -25.05
C ALA A 576 -2.18 -3.10 -25.01
N THR A 577 -3.02 -3.54 -25.94
CA THR A 577 -4.46 -3.28 -25.87
C THR A 577 -5.08 -4.05 -24.70
N GLN A 578 -6.21 -3.56 -24.15
CA GLN A 578 -6.91 -4.22 -23.05
C GLN A 578 -7.22 -5.71 -23.35
N LYS A 579 -7.59 -6.03 -24.59
CA LYS A 579 -7.86 -7.41 -25.02
C LYS A 579 -6.60 -8.28 -25.06
N ASN A 580 -5.48 -7.71 -25.52
CA ASN A 580 -4.20 -8.42 -25.54
C ASN A 580 -3.69 -8.66 -24.11
N ILE A 581 -3.85 -7.68 -23.24
CA ILE A 581 -3.53 -7.80 -21.82
C ILE A 581 -4.32 -8.94 -21.17
N GLU A 582 -5.62 -9.00 -21.41
CA GLU A 582 -6.47 -10.09 -20.89
C GLU A 582 -6.05 -11.46 -21.46
N PHE A 583 -5.62 -11.51 -22.70
CA PHE A 583 -5.11 -12.73 -23.31
C PHE A 583 -3.77 -13.17 -22.68
N PHE A 584 -2.86 -12.23 -22.40
CA PHE A 584 -1.59 -12.49 -21.71
C PHE A 584 -1.83 -13.01 -20.30
N ASP A 585 -2.71 -12.36 -19.53
CA ASP A 585 -3.08 -12.78 -18.20
C ASP A 585 -3.68 -14.20 -18.21
N ASN A 586 -4.59 -14.48 -19.15
CA ASN A 586 -5.20 -15.81 -19.31
C ASN A 586 -4.18 -16.88 -19.71
N SER A 587 -3.16 -16.51 -20.49
CA SER A 587 -2.08 -17.45 -20.86
C SER A 587 -1.27 -17.85 -19.62
N ILE A 588 -0.96 -16.91 -18.74
CA ILE A 588 -0.30 -17.19 -17.45
C ILE A 588 -1.18 -18.05 -16.55
N ILE A 589 -2.48 -17.71 -16.40
CA ILE A 589 -3.41 -18.46 -15.57
C ILE A 589 -3.51 -19.91 -16.03
N LYS A 590 -3.69 -20.12 -17.33
CA LYS A 590 -3.76 -21.46 -17.93
C LYS A 590 -2.48 -22.24 -17.65
N TYR A 591 -1.32 -21.63 -17.89
CA TYR A 591 -0.02 -22.25 -17.64
C TYR A 591 0.17 -22.64 -16.17
N CYS A 592 -0.16 -21.72 -15.24
CA CYS A 592 -0.05 -21.97 -13.81
C CYS A 592 -0.95 -23.09 -13.28
N THR A 593 -2.13 -23.27 -13.89
CA THR A 593 -3.15 -24.22 -13.41
C THR A 593 -3.14 -25.56 -14.17
N GLU A 594 -2.32 -25.69 -15.21
CA GLU A 594 -2.16 -26.94 -15.96
C GLU A 594 -1.58 -28.04 -15.06
N GLU A 595 -2.23 -29.21 -15.02
CA GLU A 595 -1.70 -30.40 -14.33
C GLU A 595 -0.59 -31.02 -15.17
N ILE A 596 0.66 -31.01 -14.65
CA ILE A 596 1.84 -31.53 -15.36
C ILE A 596 2.33 -32.88 -14.85
N GLY A 597 1.79 -33.35 -13.72
CA GLY A 597 2.13 -34.64 -13.15
C GLY A 597 1.38 -34.95 -11.87
N LYS A 598 1.36 -36.23 -11.50
CA LYS A 598 0.76 -36.73 -10.25
C LYS A 598 1.75 -37.66 -9.55
N GLU A 599 1.88 -37.49 -8.26
CA GLU A 599 2.58 -38.43 -7.38
C GLU A 599 1.55 -39.28 -6.66
N TYR A 600 1.83 -40.57 -6.52
CA TYR A 600 0.90 -41.52 -5.92
C TYR A 600 1.50 -42.08 -4.60
N ASN A 601 0.65 -42.36 -3.65
CA ASN A 601 1.02 -43.12 -2.46
C ASN A 601 1.20 -44.62 -2.82
N GLU A 602 1.76 -45.43 -1.89
CA GLU A 602 1.94 -46.88 -2.07
C GLU A 602 0.62 -47.60 -2.28
N ASP A 603 -0.50 -47.06 -1.81
CA ASP A 603 -1.86 -47.58 -1.95
C ASP A 603 -2.56 -47.18 -3.29
N GLY A 604 -1.85 -46.45 -4.16
CA GLY A 604 -2.35 -45.98 -5.45
C GLY A 604 -3.22 -44.70 -5.39
N THR A 605 -3.40 -44.09 -4.21
CA THR A 605 -4.10 -42.81 -4.07
C THR A 605 -3.19 -41.66 -4.49
N VAL A 606 -3.79 -40.59 -5.02
CA VAL A 606 -3.01 -39.40 -5.42
C VAL A 606 -2.45 -38.69 -4.18
N LYS A 607 -1.14 -38.66 -4.05
CA LYS A 607 -0.41 -37.98 -2.97
C LYS A 607 -0.30 -36.49 -3.21
N SER A 608 0.10 -36.10 -4.42
CA SER A 608 0.24 -34.69 -4.80
C SER A 608 0.03 -34.50 -6.31
N ILE A 609 -0.42 -33.31 -6.68
CA ILE A 609 -0.54 -32.90 -8.08
C ILE A 609 0.47 -31.79 -8.32
N LYS A 610 1.30 -31.95 -9.38
CA LYS A 610 2.20 -30.94 -9.87
C LYS A 610 1.50 -30.08 -10.90
N TYR A 611 1.65 -28.77 -10.78
CA TYR A 611 1.06 -27.79 -11.67
C TYR A 611 2.13 -27.03 -12.46
N GLY A 612 1.76 -26.47 -13.62
CA GLY A 612 2.65 -25.72 -14.49
C GLY A 612 3.35 -24.53 -13.80
N ILE A 613 2.75 -23.97 -12.76
CA ILE A 613 3.38 -22.93 -11.94
C ILE A 613 4.75 -23.34 -11.37
N GLU A 614 4.99 -24.64 -11.16
CA GLU A 614 6.27 -25.14 -10.62
C GLU A 614 7.43 -24.98 -11.62
N ARG A 615 7.13 -24.63 -12.87
CA ARG A 615 8.10 -24.29 -13.92
C ARG A 615 8.51 -22.80 -13.91
N ILE A 616 7.83 -21.97 -13.11
CA ILE A 616 8.17 -20.55 -12.90
C ILE A 616 9.24 -20.47 -11.80
N LYS A 617 10.42 -20.00 -12.16
CA LYS A 617 11.59 -20.00 -11.28
C LYS A 617 11.91 -18.62 -10.70
N ASP A 618 11.31 -17.55 -11.24
CA ASP A 618 11.51 -16.17 -10.76
C ASP A 618 10.58 -15.86 -9.58
N ILE A 619 11.16 -15.75 -8.38
CA ILE A 619 10.48 -15.37 -7.13
C ILE A 619 9.79 -14.00 -7.26
N MET A 620 10.41 -13.07 -7.98
CA MET A 620 9.88 -11.70 -8.08
C MET A 620 8.66 -11.63 -8.99
N LEU A 621 8.61 -12.45 -10.05
CA LEU A 621 7.39 -12.62 -10.85
C LEU A 621 6.24 -13.19 -10.01
N LEU A 622 6.51 -14.20 -9.18
CA LEU A 622 5.50 -14.78 -8.29
C LEU A 622 4.99 -13.75 -7.27
N LYS A 623 5.87 -12.94 -6.69
CA LYS A 623 5.50 -11.83 -5.77
C LYS A 623 4.68 -10.76 -6.50
N GLU A 624 5.05 -10.42 -7.73
CA GLU A 624 4.30 -9.47 -8.57
C GLU A 624 2.91 -10.02 -8.91
N MET A 625 2.78 -11.32 -9.23
CA MET A 625 1.49 -11.97 -9.45
C MET A 625 0.61 -11.98 -8.20
N LEU A 626 1.17 -12.16 -6.99
CA LEU A 626 0.42 -12.04 -5.73
C LEU A 626 -0.14 -10.63 -5.51
N ASN A 627 0.59 -9.62 -5.95
CA ASN A 627 0.24 -8.21 -5.80
C ASN A 627 -0.53 -7.64 -7.01
N TYR A 628 -0.89 -8.49 -7.98
CA TYR A 628 -1.55 -8.07 -9.20
C TYR A 628 -2.87 -7.34 -8.95
N ARG A 629 -3.02 -6.19 -9.61
CA ARG A 629 -4.22 -5.36 -9.60
C ARG A 629 -4.42 -4.71 -10.98
N ARG A 630 -5.66 -4.55 -11.40
CA ARG A 630 -5.96 -3.90 -12.69
C ARG A 630 -5.48 -2.45 -12.69
N GLY A 631 -4.80 -2.04 -13.78
CA GLY A 631 -4.28 -0.67 -13.91
C GLY A 631 -3.01 -0.38 -13.12
N GLY A 632 -2.40 -1.39 -12.45
CA GLY A 632 -1.06 -1.28 -11.88
C GLY A 632 0.02 -1.46 -12.95
N ASN A 633 1.25 -1.05 -12.62
CA ASN A 633 2.44 -1.33 -13.42
C ASN A 633 3.01 -2.70 -13.01
N PHE A 634 3.05 -3.66 -13.95
CA PHE A 634 3.44 -5.04 -13.71
C PHE A 634 4.30 -5.54 -14.88
N ASP A 635 5.51 -5.02 -14.99
CA ASP A 635 6.40 -5.21 -16.13
C ASP A 635 6.81 -6.70 -16.30
N ARG A 636 7.03 -7.43 -15.19
CA ARG A 636 7.34 -8.86 -15.23
C ARG A 636 6.18 -9.70 -15.73
N ILE A 637 4.99 -9.46 -15.17
CA ILE A 637 3.76 -10.16 -15.59
C ILE A 637 3.51 -9.90 -17.08
N ARG A 638 3.72 -8.66 -17.54
CA ARG A 638 3.53 -8.28 -18.92
C ARG A 638 4.48 -9.04 -19.84
N ALA A 639 5.78 -8.97 -19.56
CA ALA A 639 6.79 -9.67 -20.35
C ALA A 639 6.57 -11.20 -20.36
N TYR A 640 6.27 -11.79 -19.21
CA TYR A 640 6.04 -13.25 -19.14
C TYR A 640 4.73 -13.66 -19.84
N GLY A 641 3.68 -12.86 -19.75
CA GLY A 641 2.43 -13.08 -20.47
C GLY A 641 2.62 -13.07 -22.00
N ILE A 642 3.40 -12.12 -22.50
CA ILE A 642 3.81 -12.06 -23.92
C ILE A 642 4.61 -13.32 -24.29
N THR A 643 5.54 -13.76 -23.44
CA THR A 643 6.36 -14.97 -23.64
C THR A 643 5.47 -16.20 -23.82
N LEU A 644 4.57 -16.45 -22.88
CA LEU A 644 3.66 -17.62 -22.93
C LEU A 644 2.66 -17.53 -24.08
N ALA A 645 2.13 -16.35 -24.36
CA ALA A 645 1.24 -16.12 -25.50
C ALA A 645 1.94 -16.44 -26.83
N TYR A 646 3.21 -16.02 -26.97
CA TYR A 646 4.01 -16.29 -28.15
C TYR A 646 4.36 -17.78 -28.27
N SER A 647 4.79 -18.42 -27.19
CA SER A 647 5.07 -19.85 -27.12
C SER A 647 3.85 -20.70 -27.54
N ASN A 648 2.68 -20.43 -26.96
CA ASN A 648 1.42 -21.11 -27.30
C ASN A 648 0.98 -20.86 -28.76
N GLY A 649 1.24 -19.67 -29.29
CA GLY A 649 0.91 -19.31 -30.67
C GLY A 649 1.77 -20.05 -31.71
N MET A 650 3.05 -20.29 -31.40
CA MET A 650 3.93 -21.08 -32.25
C MET A 650 3.50 -22.56 -32.31
N ALA A 651 3.06 -23.13 -31.20
CA ALA A 651 2.54 -24.48 -31.12
C ALA A 651 1.25 -24.67 -31.99
N ARG A 652 0.44 -23.62 -32.17
CA ARG A 652 -0.79 -23.63 -32.95
C ARG A 652 -0.56 -23.54 -34.48
N THR A 653 0.61 -23.07 -34.90
CA THR A 653 0.93 -22.97 -36.35
C THR A 653 1.41 -24.28 -36.96
N VAL A 654 1.60 -25.30 -36.12
CA VAL A 654 1.89 -26.67 -36.59
C VAL A 654 0.56 -27.38 -36.81
N THR A 655 0.15 -27.56 -38.06
CA THR A 655 -1.02 -28.38 -38.44
C THR A 655 -0.77 -29.82 -37.95
N PRO A 656 -1.72 -30.48 -37.29
CA PRO A 656 -1.56 -31.89 -36.92
C PRO A 656 -1.54 -32.73 -38.19
N GLY A 657 -0.37 -33.14 -38.68
CA GLY A 657 -0.21 -34.21 -39.63
C GLY A 657 -0.11 -35.53 -38.86
N GLU A 658 -0.17 -36.67 -39.56
CA GLU A 658 -0.14 -38.03 -38.96
C GLU A 658 1.09 -38.33 -38.08
N ASN A 659 2.06 -37.38 -38.01
CA ASN A 659 3.21 -37.36 -37.09
C ASN A 659 3.50 -35.96 -36.58
N ALA A 660 2.57 -35.39 -35.81
CA ALA A 660 2.64 -34.00 -35.29
C ALA A 660 3.97 -33.63 -34.60
N ASN A 661 4.63 -34.60 -33.98
CA ASN A 661 5.93 -34.36 -33.33
C ASN A 661 7.10 -34.33 -34.34
N ALA A 662 7.12 -35.21 -35.33
CA ALA A 662 8.17 -35.26 -36.37
C ALA A 662 8.15 -34.01 -37.26
N ASP A 663 6.98 -33.50 -37.62
CA ASP A 663 6.80 -32.30 -38.42
C ASP A 663 7.20 -31.01 -37.67
N LEU A 664 6.97 -30.96 -36.37
CA LEU A 664 7.43 -29.85 -35.53
C LEU A 664 8.96 -29.73 -35.58
N TYR A 665 9.65 -30.86 -35.43
CA TYR A 665 11.11 -30.90 -35.45
C TYR A 665 11.67 -30.64 -36.86
N GLU A 666 11.04 -31.20 -37.88
CA GLU A 666 11.45 -30.95 -39.26
C GLU A 666 11.26 -29.49 -39.66
N GLY A 667 10.20 -28.83 -39.18
CA GLY A 667 9.95 -27.41 -39.33
C GLY A 667 11.00 -26.53 -38.64
N ILE A 668 11.39 -26.89 -37.40
CA ILE A 668 12.44 -26.21 -36.64
C ILE A 668 13.82 -26.43 -37.33
N TYR A 669 14.17 -27.65 -37.71
CA TYR A 669 15.43 -27.95 -38.37
C TYR A 669 15.51 -27.36 -39.80
N LYS A 670 14.42 -27.31 -40.57
CA LYS A 670 14.39 -26.66 -41.88
C LYS A 670 14.56 -25.14 -41.76
N LYS A 671 13.94 -24.48 -40.77
CA LYS A 671 14.13 -23.04 -40.53
C LYS A 671 15.55 -22.74 -40.04
N ALA A 672 16.13 -23.56 -39.17
CA ALA A 672 17.52 -23.44 -38.76
C ALA A 672 18.50 -23.62 -39.92
N LYS A 673 18.27 -24.59 -40.81
CA LYS A 673 19.06 -24.76 -42.04
C LYS A 673 18.90 -23.61 -43.03
N LEU A 674 17.70 -23.09 -43.23
CA LEU A 674 17.44 -21.93 -44.08
C LEU A 674 18.08 -20.66 -43.56
N SER A 675 18.06 -20.41 -42.23
CA SER A 675 18.76 -19.28 -41.62
C SER A 675 20.29 -19.39 -41.79
N ARG A 676 20.86 -20.59 -41.74
CA ARG A 676 22.30 -20.81 -42.00
C ARG A 676 22.69 -20.54 -43.45
N HIS A 677 21.84 -20.80 -44.42
CA HIS A 677 22.20 -20.76 -45.85
C HIS A 677 21.68 -19.50 -46.57
N GLY A 678 20.64 -18.84 -46.06
CA GLY A 678 19.96 -17.74 -46.80
C GLY A 678 20.56 -16.36 -46.57
N HIS A 679 21.17 -16.09 -45.45
CA HIS A 679 21.60 -14.73 -45.08
C HIS A 679 23.09 -14.56 -44.72
N PHE A 680 23.87 -15.62 -44.69
CA PHE A 680 25.27 -15.59 -44.27
C PHE A 680 26.29 -15.45 -45.41
N GLY A 681 25.88 -15.29 -46.66
CA GLY A 681 26.79 -15.18 -47.78
C GLY A 681 27.64 -13.92 -47.89
N LYS A 682 27.41 -12.89 -47.04
CA LYS A 682 28.12 -11.62 -47.15
C LYS A 682 28.62 -10.99 -45.84
N HIS A 683 28.27 -11.52 -44.68
CA HIS A 683 28.83 -11.01 -43.43
C HIS A 683 29.50 -12.14 -42.63
N LYS A 684 30.79 -12.32 -42.83
CA LYS A 684 31.65 -13.08 -41.94
C LYS A 684 31.69 -12.37 -40.60
N GLY A 685 30.93 -12.82 -39.66
CA GLY A 685 31.20 -12.26 -38.33
C GLY A 685 30.22 -12.44 -37.18
N HIS A 686 29.03 -13.00 -37.38
CA HIS A 686 28.06 -12.90 -36.29
C HIS A 686 27.41 -14.21 -35.81
N PHE A 687 27.83 -15.38 -36.34
CA PHE A 687 27.50 -16.67 -35.73
C PHE A 687 28.76 -17.29 -35.20
N ARG A 688 28.87 -17.28 -33.92
CA ARG A 688 30.02 -17.74 -33.17
C ARG A 688 29.58 -18.74 -32.10
N THR A 689 30.40 -19.75 -31.96
CA THR A 689 30.23 -20.85 -31.00
C THR A 689 30.13 -20.28 -29.58
N LEU A 690 29.10 -20.66 -28.84
CA LEU A 690 29.00 -20.37 -27.41
C LEU A 690 29.95 -21.32 -26.68
N LYS A 691 30.92 -20.78 -25.98
CA LYS A 691 31.80 -21.57 -25.11
C LYS A 691 31.31 -21.53 -23.69
N PHE A 692 31.11 -22.67 -23.09
CA PHE A 692 30.83 -22.77 -21.67
C PHE A 692 32.16 -22.81 -20.88
N THR A 693 32.35 -21.90 -19.94
CA THR A 693 33.38 -22.03 -18.92
C THR A 693 32.93 -23.05 -17.90
N HIS A 694 33.58 -24.19 -17.82
CA HIS A 694 33.31 -25.19 -16.78
C HIS A 694 33.71 -24.64 -15.42
N PHE A 695 32.76 -24.49 -14.51
CA PHE A 695 33.00 -24.43 -13.10
C PHE A 695 33.31 -25.86 -12.58
N ARG A 696 34.44 -26.01 -11.97
CA ARG A 696 34.73 -27.11 -11.04
C ARG A 696 34.31 -26.73 -9.65
#